data_af479f915d1459a74651dbae48ac615d
#
_entry.id   af479f915d1459a74651dbae48ac615d
#
_cell.length_a   1.000
_cell.length_b   1.000
_cell.length_c   1.000
_cell.angle_alpha   90.00
_cell.angle_beta   90.00
_cell.angle_gamma   90.00
#
_symmetry.space_group_name_H-M   'P 1'
#
loop_
_entity.id
_entity.type
_entity.pdbx_description
1 polymer ?
#
loop_
_entity_poly.entity_id
_entity_poly.type
_entity_poly.pdbx_seq_one_letter_code
_entity_poly.pdbx_strand_id
1 'polypeptide(L)'
;MDADTLYKLLSVLDENSLRAAETAEALKQFTYIVDFEQGEEARTACYRKAREALRPILEAVNGTTAPLFWAVGNAHIDLAWLWPATETMRKTERTFAAQLRLLEEYPEYRFIQSQPALYEMCRIHYPQLFERIRRAIAEGRWIADGAMWVEPDTNMTSGESLVRQLIHGKRYYKEELGVDSQVLWLPDTFGYTAALPQILRGCGVKYLVTQKIFWSYNEGDQFPYHYFTWEGMDGSRVDSFLPTSYTYRTDPKEINQVWKNRTQIQDLDAFLLPFGYGDGGGGPSRDYVEYALRQKDLEGGVKVKMEGPREFFEEMQEQGGPANTYVGELYFSAHRGTYTSQAMVKKNNRRCELALREMEMWSCLAASRGWEYPLEKADALWKQLLLHQFHDILPGSSIARVYVEAEEAFTEILKGAADITQNAAKAVLDGSEDAVTVFNSLSFGRKALVTLPEAFATGAETADGRKVPVQVMDGTVKALVELPSCGAVALIPAMQPAEPEYIAAVTEENPAASVTETEDGFLMENTQIRACVNSRGEVISFILKESGREFAAEPMNRFHLYKDVPRLFDAWDIDSNYREQEVEAAVDVKVEIQSQGLEAILKVTGRISESSYTQYIRLAADSRRLVFDTEVDWKELHRLWKTAFPVQVYAENGINEMQFGYVERPAHRSKAYDKDRFEVCNHRYSALCDGSHGAAVLNDCKYGISMNGNSLELTLLRAPSAPEMRADNRVHQFTYAFTAWEGSFTDCDVVRQGYELNVPALTMPGACESFSLASIDKENIILDTMKPAEDGSGDIILRLYESKKAAVTARVHVELEGCRAYLCDMLENVQEEAVMENGDMLMDFRAFEVKTVRLKRAGE
;
A
#
# COMPACT_ATOMS: atom_id res chain seq x y z
N MET A 1 -9.77 -41.84 15.55
CA MET A 1 -8.71 -40.87 15.88
C MET A 1 -7.44 -41.57 16.40
N ASP A 2 -7.46 -42.31 17.55
CA ASP A 2 -6.23 -42.90 18.13
C ASP A 2 -5.49 -43.80 17.13
N ALA A 3 -6.18 -44.76 16.49
CA ALA A 3 -5.58 -45.62 15.46
C ALA A 3 -5.12 -44.84 14.20
N ASP A 4 -5.87 -43.84 13.78
CA ASP A 4 -5.53 -43.05 12.63
C ASP A 4 -4.30 -42.12 12.90
N THR A 5 -4.22 -41.59 14.11
CA THR A 5 -3.03 -40.86 14.57
C THR A 5 -1.77 -41.74 14.49
N LEU A 6 -1.84 -42.95 15.03
CA LEU A 6 -0.71 -43.89 15.00
C LEU A 6 -0.40 -44.40 13.59
N TYR A 7 -1.40 -44.58 12.74
CA TYR A 7 -1.20 -44.96 11.35
C TYR A 7 -0.45 -43.86 10.55
N LYS A 8 -0.84 -42.60 10.76
CA LYS A 8 -0.15 -41.47 10.15
C LYS A 8 1.25 -41.25 10.75
N LEU A 9 1.43 -41.48 12.06
CA LEU A 9 2.75 -41.48 12.69
C LEU A 9 3.64 -42.57 12.07
N LEU A 10 3.14 -43.78 11.93
CA LEU A 10 3.88 -44.90 11.33
C LEU A 10 4.44 -44.56 9.94
N SER A 11 3.69 -43.78 9.16
CA SER A 11 4.12 -43.38 7.81
C SER A 11 5.34 -42.41 7.78
N VAL A 12 5.74 -41.85 8.91
CA VAL A 12 6.87 -40.90 9.02
C VAL A 12 8.02 -41.40 9.88
N LEU A 13 7.83 -42.53 10.60
CA LEU A 13 8.88 -43.19 11.35
C LEU A 13 9.89 -43.88 10.42
N ASP A 14 11.11 -44.09 10.92
CA ASP A 14 12.06 -45.03 10.27
C ASP A 14 11.49 -46.44 10.35
N GLU A 15 11.26 -47.07 9.19
CA GLU A 15 10.66 -48.40 9.08
C GLU A 15 11.43 -49.51 9.82
N ASN A 16 12.71 -49.31 10.04
CA ASN A 16 13.59 -50.25 10.74
C ASN A 16 13.69 -49.96 12.26
N SER A 17 13.00 -48.95 12.76
CA SER A 17 13.01 -48.59 14.17
C SER A 17 12.12 -49.52 14.99
N LEU A 18 12.49 -49.75 16.25
CA LEU A 18 11.67 -50.47 17.22
C LEU A 18 10.30 -49.82 17.36
N ARG A 19 10.27 -48.49 17.41
CA ARG A 19 9.05 -47.68 17.51
C ARG A 19 8.08 -47.92 16.36
N ALA A 20 8.59 -48.06 15.14
CA ALA A 20 7.74 -48.41 13.96
C ALA A 20 7.16 -49.81 14.11
N ALA A 21 7.99 -50.80 14.53
CA ALA A 21 7.57 -52.19 14.74
C ALA A 21 6.49 -52.30 15.81
N GLU A 22 6.68 -51.68 16.98
CA GLU A 22 5.70 -51.63 18.07
C GLU A 22 4.40 -50.95 17.66
N THR A 23 4.47 -49.83 16.95
CA THR A 23 3.31 -49.11 16.43
C THR A 23 2.51 -49.95 15.43
N ALA A 24 3.20 -50.61 14.51
CA ALA A 24 2.57 -51.53 13.56
C ALA A 24 1.90 -52.72 14.23
N GLU A 25 2.54 -53.35 15.24
CA GLU A 25 1.93 -54.45 15.99
C GLU A 25 0.70 -53.96 16.80
N ALA A 26 0.75 -52.80 17.45
CA ALA A 26 -0.40 -52.23 18.14
C ALA A 26 -1.59 -52.01 17.20
N LEU A 27 -1.33 -51.45 16.02
CA LEU A 27 -2.35 -51.25 14.98
C LEU A 27 -2.93 -52.57 14.47
N LYS A 28 -2.10 -53.56 14.31
CA LYS A 28 -2.54 -54.92 13.96
C LYS A 28 -3.43 -55.54 15.07
N GLN A 29 -3.04 -55.40 16.34
CA GLN A 29 -3.89 -55.84 17.47
C GLN A 29 -5.22 -55.06 17.50
N PHE A 30 -5.21 -53.75 17.22
CA PHE A 30 -6.43 -52.97 17.05
C PHE A 30 -7.37 -53.58 16.01
N THR A 31 -6.89 -54.02 14.84
CA THR A 31 -7.71 -54.62 13.78
C THR A 31 -8.29 -55.94 14.19
N TYR A 32 -7.64 -56.71 15.06
CA TYR A 32 -8.18 -58.00 15.56
C TYR A 32 -9.28 -57.82 16.64
N ILE A 33 -9.27 -56.69 17.32
CA ILE A 33 -10.23 -56.42 18.41
C ILE A 33 -11.48 -55.73 17.90
N VAL A 34 -11.34 -54.82 16.91
CA VAL A 34 -12.48 -54.01 16.43
C VAL A 34 -13.41 -54.82 15.53
N ASP A 35 -14.68 -54.82 15.88
CA ASP A 35 -15.76 -55.40 15.08
C ASP A 35 -16.90 -54.38 14.94
N PHE A 36 -17.15 -53.91 13.72
CA PHE A 36 -18.15 -52.88 13.38
C PHE A 36 -19.58 -53.46 13.22
N GLU A 37 -19.71 -54.75 13.10
CA GLU A 37 -21.00 -55.40 12.81
C GLU A 37 -21.80 -55.78 14.06
N GLN A 38 -21.21 -55.63 15.24
CA GLN A 38 -21.87 -55.93 16.51
C GLN A 38 -22.91 -54.86 16.89
N GLY A 39 -23.86 -55.23 17.77
CA GLY A 39 -24.80 -54.28 18.35
C GLY A 39 -24.10 -53.18 19.14
N GLU A 40 -24.77 -52.05 19.38
CA GLU A 40 -24.19 -50.83 19.90
C GLU A 40 -23.40 -50.97 21.20
N GLU A 41 -23.94 -51.71 22.16
CA GLU A 41 -23.30 -51.93 23.48
C GLU A 41 -22.01 -52.76 23.34
N ALA A 42 -22.08 -53.87 22.61
CA ALA A 42 -20.94 -54.75 22.32
C ALA A 42 -19.87 -54.03 21.51
N ARG A 43 -20.26 -53.20 20.53
CA ARG A 43 -19.38 -52.40 19.72
C ARG A 43 -18.66 -51.33 20.59
N THR A 44 -19.36 -50.67 21.49
CA THR A 44 -18.77 -49.74 22.45
C THR A 44 -17.72 -50.38 23.38
N ALA A 45 -18.02 -51.55 23.88
CA ALA A 45 -17.06 -52.33 24.69
C ALA A 45 -15.82 -52.75 23.86
N CYS A 46 -16.03 -53.16 22.61
CA CYS A 46 -14.97 -53.47 21.64
C CYS A 46 -14.06 -52.25 21.41
N TYR A 47 -14.62 -51.08 21.17
CA TYR A 47 -13.83 -49.87 20.98
C TYR A 47 -13.00 -49.49 22.25
N ARG A 48 -13.54 -49.66 23.46
CA ARG A 48 -12.77 -49.43 24.69
C ARG A 48 -11.58 -50.37 24.78
N LYS A 49 -11.76 -51.67 24.52
CA LYS A 49 -10.69 -52.67 24.53
C LYS A 49 -9.64 -52.39 23.46
N ALA A 50 -10.07 -51.99 22.24
CA ALA A 50 -9.17 -51.61 21.18
C ALA A 50 -8.32 -50.36 21.55
N ARG A 51 -8.94 -49.37 22.19
CA ARG A 51 -8.23 -48.20 22.69
C ARG A 51 -7.22 -48.52 23.79
N GLU A 52 -7.55 -49.44 24.70
CA GLU A 52 -6.61 -49.93 25.72
C GLU A 52 -5.36 -50.59 25.10
N ALA A 53 -5.52 -51.31 24.00
CA ALA A 53 -4.39 -51.90 23.28
C ALA A 53 -3.47 -50.90 22.61
N LEU A 54 -4.02 -49.73 22.19
CA LEU A 54 -3.22 -48.62 21.59
C LEU A 54 -2.55 -47.71 22.65
N ARG A 55 -3.06 -47.73 23.89
CA ARG A 55 -2.65 -46.78 24.94
C ARG A 55 -1.15 -46.74 25.19
N PRO A 56 -0.42 -47.87 25.33
CA PRO A 56 1.02 -47.83 25.59
C PRO A 56 1.82 -47.08 24.54
N ILE A 57 1.39 -47.17 23.29
CA ILE A 57 2.03 -46.46 22.16
C ILE A 57 1.66 -44.96 22.14
N LEU A 58 0.43 -44.61 22.47
CA LEU A 58 -0.04 -43.23 22.53
C LEU A 58 0.54 -42.44 23.72
N GLU A 59 0.83 -43.11 24.83
CA GLU A 59 1.33 -42.49 26.05
C GLU A 59 2.87 -42.45 26.13
N ALA A 60 3.59 -43.06 25.20
CA ALA A 60 5.04 -42.99 25.13
C ALA A 60 5.48 -41.60 24.68
N VAL A 61 6.48 -41.02 25.38
CA VAL A 61 6.92 -39.64 25.26
C VAL A 61 8.25 -39.51 24.56
N ASN A 62 8.46 -38.38 23.91
CA ASN A 62 9.70 -38.02 23.23
C ASN A 62 10.89 -37.79 24.17
N GLY A 63 12.09 -37.88 23.66
CA GLY A 63 13.31 -37.39 24.29
C GLY A 63 13.39 -35.87 24.36
N THR A 64 14.47 -35.35 24.91
CA THR A 64 14.70 -33.90 25.15
C THR A 64 14.97 -33.11 23.88
N THR A 65 15.33 -33.76 22.77
CA THR A 65 15.70 -33.11 21.49
C THR A 65 14.56 -33.02 20.49
N ALA A 66 13.33 -33.43 20.86
CA ALA A 66 12.21 -33.32 19.96
C ALA A 66 11.78 -31.85 19.81
N PRO A 67 11.55 -31.38 18.57
CA PRO A 67 11.14 -30.00 18.32
C PRO A 67 9.74 -29.71 18.86
N LEU A 68 9.49 -28.41 19.17
CA LEU A 68 8.22 -27.95 19.71
C LEU A 68 7.45 -27.15 18.65
N PHE A 69 6.24 -27.56 18.36
CA PHE A 69 5.28 -26.81 17.52
C PHE A 69 4.29 -26.04 18.41
N TRP A 70 4.23 -24.74 18.15
CA TRP A 70 3.27 -23.81 18.77
C TRP A 70 2.09 -23.70 17.83
N ALA A 71 1.04 -24.46 18.09
CA ALA A 71 -0.12 -24.57 17.21
C ALA A 71 -1.22 -23.60 17.64
N VAL A 72 -1.71 -22.81 16.72
CA VAL A 72 -2.84 -21.88 16.96
C VAL A 72 -3.89 -22.07 15.88
N GLY A 73 -5.15 -22.29 16.28
CA GLY A 73 -6.26 -22.34 15.34
C GLY A 73 -6.43 -20.99 14.65
N ASN A 74 -6.62 -21.01 13.34
CA ASN A 74 -6.76 -19.80 12.53
C ASN A 74 -7.87 -19.98 11.50
N ALA A 75 -8.60 -18.91 11.22
CA ALA A 75 -9.58 -18.85 10.13
C ALA A 75 -9.36 -17.55 9.36
N HIS A 76 -8.54 -17.58 8.33
CA HIS A 76 -8.42 -16.45 7.42
C HIS A 76 -9.76 -16.26 6.68
N ILE A 77 -10.34 -15.06 6.78
CA ILE A 77 -11.60 -14.68 6.15
C ILE A 77 -11.35 -13.48 5.26
N ASP A 78 -11.41 -13.70 3.95
CA ASP A 78 -11.38 -12.59 3.00
C ASP A 78 -12.60 -11.70 3.17
N LEU A 79 -12.38 -10.38 3.33
CA LEU A 79 -13.46 -9.38 3.44
C LEU A 79 -14.31 -9.31 2.17
N ALA A 80 -13.68 -9.50 1.03
CA ALA A 80 -14.31 -9.68 -0.26
C ALA A 80 -13.29 -10.34 -1.19
N TRP A 81 -13.73 -11.23 -2.05
CA TRP A 81 -12.90 -11.93 -3.03
C TRP A 81 -13.79 -12.56 -4.11
N LEU A 82 -14.11 -13.86 -4.00
CA LEU A 82 -15.09 -14.55 -4.85
C LEU A 82 -16.53 -14.35 -4.32
N TRP A 83 -16.70 -13.44 -3.39
CA TRP A 83 -17.96 -13.03 -2.77
C TRP A 83 -17.86 -11.58 -2.28
N PRO A 84 -18.99 -10.87 -2.17
CA PRO A 84 -19.04 -9.49 -1.67
C PRO A 84 -18.94 -9.43 -0.14
N ALA A 85 -18.67 -8.24 0.41
CA ALA A 85 -18.59 -8.00 1.85
C ALA A 85 -19.85 -8.41 2.63
N THR A 86 -21.03 -8.36 2.01
CA THR A 86 -22.29 -8.83 2.60
C THR A 86 -22.31 -10.33 2.89
N GLU A 87 -21.59 -11.14 2.12
CA GLU A 87 -21.42 -12.58 2.43
C GLU A 87 -20.39 -12.79 3.53
N THR A 88 -19.38 -11.95 3.61
CA THR A 88 -18.38 -12.01 4.69
C THR A 88 -19.00 -11.81 6.06
N MET A 89 -19.99 -10.94 6.18
CA MET A 89 -20.77 -10.78 7.41
C MET A 89 -21.39 -12.12 7.85
N ARG A 90 -21.94 -12.90 6.92
CA ARG A 90 -22.51 -14.23 7.22
C ARG A 90 -21.44 -15.28 7.49
N LYS A 91 -20.28 -15.22 6.79
CA LYS A 91 -19.14 -16.09 7.07
C LYS A 91 -18.61 -15.87 8.48
N THR A 92 -18.50 -14.61 8.91
CA THR A 92 -18.06 -14.22 10.25
C THR A 92 -18.92 -14.88 11.33
N GLU A 93 -20.26 -14.82 11.21
CA GLU A 93 -21.16 -15.49 12.13
C GLU A 93 -20.88 -17.00 12.20
N ARG A 94 -20.87 -17.68 11.04
CA ARG A 94 -20.69 -19.13 10.98
C ARG A 94 -19.35 -19.58 11.60
N THR A 95 -18.27 -18.91 11.20
CA THR A 95 -16.93 -19.23 11.67
C THR A 95 -16.78 -18.95 13.16
N PHE A 96 -17.18 -17.77 13.61
CA PHE A 96 -17.03 -17.39 15.00
C PHE A 96 -17.85 -18.27 15.93
N ALA A 97 -19.09 -18.62 15.56
CA ALA A 97 -19.91 -19.55 16.31
C ALA A 97 -19.30 -20.96 16.37
N ALA A 98 -18.75 -21.47 15.25
CA ALA A 98 -18.11 -22.77 15.20
C ALA A 98 -16.84 -22.84 16.07
N GLN A 99 -16.00 -21.79 16.03
CA GLN A 99 -14.77 -21.75 16.82
C GLN A 99 -15.05 -21.57 18.32
N LEU A 100 -16.04 -20.76 18.72
CA LEU A 100 -16.48 -20.69 20.10
C LEU A 100 -16.94 -22.05 20.64
N ARG A 101 -17.64 -22.82 19.83
CA ARG A 101 -18.06 -24.16 20.23
C ARG A 101 -16.86 -25.10 20.45
N LEU A 102 -15.82 -25.04 19.59
CA LEU A 102 -14.59 -25.79 19.81
C LEU A 102 -13.86 -25.37 21.08
N LEU A 103 -13.80 -24.06 21.39
CA LEU A 103 -13.24 -23.56 22.63
C LEU A 103 -14.00 -24.05 23.89
N GLU A 104 -15.33 -24.21 23.81
CA GLU A 104 -16.14 -24.77 24.89
C GLU A 104 -15.91 -26.29 25.06
N GLU A 105 -15.67 -27.03 23.98
CA GLU A 105 -15.44 -28.47 23.97
C GLU A 105 -13.99 -28.85 24.38
N TYR A 106 -13.01 -27.98 24.08
CA TYR A 106 -11.57 -28.25 24.25
C TYR A 106 -10.89 -27.12 25.03
N PRO A 107 -10.65 -27.27 26.33
CA PRO A 107 -10.03 -26.23 27.18
C PRO A 107 -8.60 -25.83 26.77
N GLU A 108 -7.86 -26.75 26.13
CA GLU A 108 -6.51 -26.50 25.65
C GLU A 108 -6.48 -25.73 24.32
N TYR A 109 -7.59 -25.72 23.60
CA TYR A 109 -7.66 -25.08 22.27
C TYR A 109 -7.46 -23.57 22.36
N ARG A 110 -6.69 -23.03 21.44
CA ARG A 110 -6.46 -21.58 21.23
C ARG A 110 -6.81 -21.24 19.78
N PHE A 111 -7.53 -20.13 19.61
CA PHE A 111 -7.95 -19.65 18.31
C PHE A 111 -7.60 -18.17 18.16
N ILE A 112 -6.89 -17.82 17.06
CA ILE A 112 -6.57 -16.44 16.71
C ILE A 112 -7.48 -15.92 15.61
N GLN A 113 -7.94 -14.68 15.76
CA GLN A 113 -8.64 -13.93 14.71
C GLN A 113 -8.13 -12.50 14.69
N SER A 114 -7.68 -12.08 13.52
CA SER A 114 -7.30 -10.72 13.15
C SER A 114 -8.53 -9.89 12.71
N GLN A 115 -8.29 -8.71 12.15
CA GLN A 115 -9.24 -7.84 11.47
C GLN A 115 -10.40 -7.32 12.33
N PRO A 116 -10.21 -6.20 13.05
CA PRO A 116 -11.26 -5.48 13.78
C PRO A 116 -12.54 -5.24 12.99
N ALA A 117 -12.45 -5.04 11.67
CA ALA A 117 -13.62 -4.91 10.80
C ALA A 117 -14.58 -6.10 10.87
N LEU A 118 -14.07 -7.34 11.02
CA LEU A 118 -14.90 -8.54 11.21
C LEU A 118 -15.58 -8.55 12.58
N TYR A 119 -14.86 -8.14 13.62
CA TYR A 119 -15.45 -7.98 14.96
C TYR A 119 -16.53 -6.91 14.99
N GLU A 120 -16.31 -5.81 14.27
CA GLU A 120 -17.31 -4.74 14.15
C GLU A 120 -18.57 -5.22 13.43
N MET A 121 -18.43 -5.96 12.32
CA MET A 121 -19.54 -6.62 11.65
C MET A 121 -20.30 -7.55 12.61
N CYS A 122 -19.58 -8.34 13.42
CA CYS A 122 -20.16 -9.21 14.43
C CYS A 122 -20.89 -8.41 15.52
N ARG A 123 -20.30 -7.32 16.02
CA ARG A 123 -20.87 -6.46 17.03
C ARG A 123 -22.21 -5.84 16.60
N ILE A 124 -22.25 -5.37 15.35
CA ILE A 124 -23.45 -4.72 14.79
C ILE A 124 -24.56 -5.73 14.51
N HIS A 125 -24.23 -6.85 13.87
CA HIS A 125 -25.24 -7.77 13.33
C HIS A 125 -25.54 -8.96 14.25
N TYR A 126 -24.58 -9.36 15.10
CA TYR A 126 -24.66 -10.54 15.99
C TYR A 126 -24.19 -10.23 17.42
N PRO A 127 -24.79 -9.25 18.12
CA PRO A 127 -24.27 -8.74 19.40
C PRO A 127 -24.15 -9.81 20.48
N GLN A 128 -25.02 -10.82 20.50
CA GLN A 128 -24.94 -11.92 21.48
C GLN A 128 -23.71 -12.82 21.22
N LEU A 129 -23.35 -13.03 19.95
CA LEU A 129 -22.16 -13.75 19.57
C LEU A 129 -20.91 -12.96 19.95
N PHE A 130 -20.91 -11.65 19.71
CA PHE A 130 -19.82 -10.75 20.09
C PHE A 130 -19.52 -10.77 21.60
N GLU A 131 -20.55 -10.77 22.44
CA GLU A 131 -20.37 -10.87 23.90
C GLU A 131 -19.78 -12.23 24.34
N ARG A 132 -20.08 -13.32 23.64
CA ARG A 132 -19.43 -14.62 23.92
C ARG A 132 -17.96 -14.60 23.53
N ILE A 133 -17.62 -13.94 22.40
CA ILE A 133 -16.23 -13.74 21.97
C ILE A 133 -15.46 -12.92 23.00
N ARG A 134 -16.01 -11.80 23.48
CA ARG A 134 -15.38 -10.98 24.53
C ARG A 134 -15.07 -11.78 25.80
N ARG A 135 -15.96 -12.70 26.21
CA ARG A 135 -15.69 -13.60 27.34
C ARG A 135 -14.55 -14.56 27.04
N ALA A 136 -14.54 -15.18 25.85
CA ALA A 136 -13.47 -16.09 25.45
C ALA A 136 -12.10 -15.37 25.34
N ILE A 137 -12.08 -14.10 24.95
CA ILE A 137 -10.88 -13.23 24.96
C ILE A 137 -10.42 -13.01 26.39
N ALA A 138 -11.31 -12.62 27.29
CA ALA A 138 -10.99 -12.41 28.72
C ALA A 138 -10.48 -13.68 29.41
N GLU A 139 -10.89 -14.86 28.94
CA GLU A 139 -10.42 -16.16 29.40
C GLU A 139 -9.08 -16.58 28.77
N GLY A 140 -8.50 -15.77 27.87
CA GLY A 140 -7.23 -16.05 27.16
C GLY A 140 -7.30 -17.20 26.16
N ARG A 141 -8.50 -17.63 25.74
CA ARG A 141 -8.69 -18.75 24.80
C ARG A 141 -8.93 -18.30 23.37
N TRP A 142 -9.62 -17.20 23.18
CA TRP A 142 -9.74 -16.50 21.90
C TRP A 142 -8.71 -15.37 21.85
N ILE A 143 -7.79 -15.43 20.92
CA ILE A 143 -6.70 -14.46 20.75
C ILE A 143 -7.16 -13.45 19.72
N ALA A 144 -7.42 -12.22 20.18
CA ALA A 144 -7.75 -11.09 19.33
C ALA A 144 -6.46 -10.30 19.08
N ASP A 145 -5.75 -10.58 18.00
CA ASP A 145 -4.50 -9.92 17.64
C ASP A 145 -4.35 -9.86 16.12
N GLY A 146 -3.69 -8.83 15.60
CA GLY A 146 -3.52 -8.58 14.16
C GLY A 146 -3.20 -7.13 13.84
N ALA A 147 -3.27 -6.27 14.84
CA ALA A 147 -2.90 -4.87 14.89
C ALA A 147 -3.67 -3.92 13.94
N MET A 148 -3.88 -4.26 12.67
CA MET A 148 -4.51 -3.43 11.65
C MET A 148 -6.03 -3.60 11.60
N TRP A 149 -6.75 -2.58 11.08
CA TRP A 149 -8.21 -2.57 10.91
C TRP A 149 -8.72 -3.72 10.04
N VAL A 150 -8.02 -3.96 8.93
CA VAL A 150 -8.20 -5.13 8.05
C VAL A 150 -6.82 -5.75 7.78
N GLU A 151 -6.74 -6.79 6.96
CA GLU A 151 -5.50 -7.30 6.37
C GLU A 151 -5.26 -6.62 5.01
N PRO A 152 -4.62 -5.43 4.96
CA PRO A 152 -4.54 -4.63 3.74
C PRO A 152 -3.45 -5.10 2.80
N ASP A 153 -3.51 -4.64 1.54
CA ASP A 153 -2.33 -4.54 0.69
C ASP A 153 -1.34 -3.56 1.31
N THR A 154 -0.07 -3.93 1.43
CA THR A 154 0.98 -3.11 2.03
C THR A 154 1.94 -2.51 1.00
N ASN A 155 1.77 -2.79 -0.28
CA ASN A 155 2.58 -2.23 -1.36
C ASN A 155 1.98 -0.94 -1.92
N MET A 156 0.68 -0.95 -2.29
CA MET A 156 0.03 0.17 -2.98
C MET A 156 -0.65 1.18 -2.03
N THR A 157 -0.92 0.79 -0.81
CA THR A 157 -1.47 1.63 0.25
C THR A 157 -0.46 2.70 0.66
N SER A 158 -0.89 3.96 0.87
CA SER A 158 0.01 5.05 1.31
C SER A 158 0.56 4.84 2.72
N GLY A 159 1.65 5.53 3.06
CA GLY A 159 2.24 5.46 4.40
C GLY A 159 1.28 5.89 5.49
N GLU A 160 0.57 7.00 5.30
CA GLU A 160 -0.44 7.47 6.26
C GLU A 160 -1.60 6.47 6.38
N SER A 161 -2.08 5.87 5.28
CA SER A 161 -3.12 4.84 5.37
C SER A 161 -2.67 3.63 6.18
N LEU A 162 -1.41 3.16 6.06
CA LEU A 162 -0.88 2.08 6.90
C LEU A 162 -0.83 2.47 8.38
N VAL A 163 -0.46 3.71 8.70
CA VAL A 163 -0.55 4.25 10.07
C VAL A 163 -2.00 4.24 10.56
N ARG A 164 -2.97 4.66 9.71
CA ARG A 164 -4.40 4.66 10.06
C ARG A 164 -4.96 3.24 10.23
N GLN A 165 -4.52 2.27 9.43
CA GLN A 165 -4.84 0.85 9.67
C GLN A 165 -4.50 0.44 11.10
N LEU A 166 -3.33 0.86 11.60
CA LEU A 166 -2.88 0.57 12.97
C LEU A 166 -3.58 1.42 14.02
N ILE A 167 -3.81 2.71 13.79
CA ILE A 167 -4.56 3.57 14.71
C ILE A 167 -5.96 2.99 14.96
N HIS A 168 -6.73 2.76 13.90
CA HIS A 168 -8.09 2.24 14.01
C HIS A 168 -8.10 0.80 14.54
N GLY A 169 -7.17 -0.04 14.09
CA GLY A 169 -7.06 -1.42 14.54
C GLY A 169 -6.74 -1.52 16.03
N LYS A 170 -5.64 -0.90 16.47
CA LYS A 170 -5.22 -0.95 17.89
C LYS A 170 -6.22 -0.26 18.82
N ARG A 171 -6.84 0.85 18.38
CA ARG A 171 -7.89 1.51 19.14
C ARG A 171 -9.08 0.55 19.37
N TYR A 172 -9.54 -0.13 18.33
CA TYR A 172 -10.63 -1.09 18.43
C TYR A 172 -10.29 -2.26 19.36
N TYR A 173 -9.12 -2.87 19.21
CA TYR A 173 -8.67 -3.94 20.10
C TYR A 173 -8.65 -3.50 21.57
N LYS A 174 -8.16 -2.30 21.84
CA LYS A 174 -8.06 -1.76 23.21
C LYS A 174 -9.43 -1.40 23.79
N GLU A 175 -10.25 -0.65 23.06
CA GLU A 175 -11.51 -0.09 23.55
C GLU A 175 -12.63 -1.11 23.59
N GLU A 176 -12.80 -1.90 22.52
CA GLU A 176 -13.89 -2.86 22.39
C GLU A 176 -13.57 -4.24 22.97
N LEU A 177 -12.31 -4.67 22.88
CA LEU A 177 -11.89 -6.02 23.26
C LEU A 177 -10.95 -6.08 24.48
N GLY A 178 -10.45 -4.93 24.95
CA GLY A 178 -9.55 -4.85 26.13
C GLY A 178 -8.14 -5.40 25.88
N VAL A 179 -7.69 -5.47 24.64
CA VAL A 179 -6.42 -6.08 24.25
C VAL A 179 -5.46 -5.02 23.69
N ASP A 180 -4.20 -5.03 24.15
CA ASP A 180 -3.11 -4.32 23.49
C ASP A 180 -2.45 -5.24 22.46
N SER A 181 -2.86 -5.11 21.20
CA SER A 181 -2.36 -5.90 20.08
C SER A 181 -0.90 -5.57 19.78
N GLN A 182 -0.03 -6.60 19.73
CA GLN A 182 1.41 -6.46 19.53
C GLN A 182 1.95 -7.29 18.34
N VAL A 183 1.12 -8.11 17.74
CA VAL A 183 1.47 -8.95 16.59
C VAL A 183 0.75 -8.42 15.36
N LEU A 184 1.48 -8.11 14.30
CA LEU A 184 0.89 -7.94 12.98
C LEU A 184 0.66 -9.33 12.38
N TRP A 185 -0.60 -9.64 12.05
CA TRP A 185 -1.00 -10.92 11.48
C TRP A 185 -1.57 -10.70 10.09
N LEU A 186 -0.74 -10.94 9.05
CA LEU A 186 -1.10 -10.78 7.63
C LEU A 186 -0.76 -12.06 6.85
N PRO A 187 -1.58 -13.13 6.96
CA PRO A 187 -1.20 -14.42 6.41
C PRO A 187 -1.21 -14.47 4.89
N ASP A 188 -2.00 -13.64 4.21
CA ASP A 188 -2.23 -13.74 2.76
C ASP A 188 -1.90 -12.49 1.93
N THR A 189 -1.36 -11.44 2.50
CA THR A 189 -0.97 -10.19 1.79
C THR A 189 0.21 -10.42 0.83
N PHE A 190 0.23 -9.72 -0.32
CA PHE A 190 1.08 -10.01 -1.47
C PHE A 190 2.41 -9.25 -1.47
N GLY A 191 3.15 -9.32 -0.38
CA GLY A 191 4.44 -8.65 -0.19
C GLY A 191 4.35 -7.44 0.74
N TYR A 192 5.50 -7.00 1.29
CA TYR A 192 5.55 -6.05 2.40
C TYR A 192 6.62 -5.00 2.15
N THR A 193 6.20 -3.74 2.21
CA THR A 193 7.10 -2.58 2.03
C THR A 193 8.19 -2.51 3.09
N ALA A 194 9.37 -2.05 2.70
CA ALA A 194 10.50 -1.82 3.62
C ALA A 194 10.24 -0.70 4.66
N ALA A 195 9.19 0.10 4.49
CA ALA A 195 8.77 1.10 5.47
C ALA A 195 7.99 0.50 6.66
N LEU A 196 7.45 -0.71 6.51
CA LEU A 196 6.55 -1.29 7.50
C LEU A 196 7.18 -1.51 8.88
N PRO A 197 8.44 -1.95 9.03
CA PRO A 197 9.08 -2.07 10.34
C PRO A 197 9.06 -0.77 11.16
N GLN A 198 9.33 0.39 10.54
CA GLN A 198 9.24 1.69 11.19
C GLN A 198 7.83 2.01 11.65
N ILE A 199 6.84 1.78 10.78
CA ILE A 199 5.43 2.02 11.07
C ILE A 199 4.96 1.13 12.23
N LEU A 200 5.31 -0.15 12.22
CA LEU A 200 4.98 -1.10 13.29
C LEU A 200 5.59 -0.66 14.63
N ARG A 201 6.87 -0.35 14.64
CA ARG A 201 7.56 0.11 15.86
C ARG A 201 7.00 1.43 16.37
N GLY A 202 6.71 2.37 15.45
CA GLY A 202 6.07 3.64 15.76
C GLY A 202 4.66 3.50 16.34
N CYS A 203 3.98 2.38 16.07
CA CYS A 203 2.66 2.04 16.62
C CYS A 203 2.69 1.00 17.75
N GLY A 204 3.88 0.66 18.30
CA GLY A 204 4.01 -0.27 19.42
C GLY A 204 3.77 -1.75 19.07
N VAL A 205 3.83 -2.10 17.78
CA VAL A 205 3.78 -3.50 17.30
C VAL A 205 5.19 -4.07 17.26
N LYS A 206 5.37 -5.25 17.83
CA LYS A 206 6.71 -5.85 18.03
C LYS A 206 7.01 -7.01 17.10
N TYR A 207 5.97 -7.71 16.62
CA TYR A 207 6.08 -9.00 15.96
C TYR A 207 5.29 -9.00 14.65
N LEU A 208 5.77 -9.76 13.66
CA LEU A 208 5.08 -9.99 12.38
C LEU A 208 4.92 -11.49 12.14
N VAL A 209 3.73 -11.91 11.73
CA VAL A 209 3.47 -13.25 11.18
C VAL A 209 2.86 -13.12 9.79
N THR A 210 3.51 -13.76 8.81
CA THR A 210 3.01 -13.89 7.43
C THR A 210 3.58 -15.14 6.78
N GLN A 211 3.01 -15.61 5.66
CA GLN A 211 3.50 -16.81 4.99
C GLN A 211 3.72 -16.67 3.47
N LYS A 212 3.04 -15.74 2.84
CA LYS A 212 2.96 -15.62 1.37
C LYS A 212 4.35 -15.55 0.70
N ILE A 213 5.34 -14.97 1.37
CA ILE A 213 6.73 -14.86 0.87
C ILE A 213 7.37 -16.22 0.56
N PHE A 214 6.92 -17.32 1.18
CA PHE A 214 7.38 -18.67 0.86
C PHE A 214 6.82 -19.24 -0.45
N TRP A 215 5.81 -18.59 -1.05
CA TRP A 215 5.32 -18.99 -2.37
C TRP A 215 6.32 -18.53 -3.44
N SER A 216 7.21 -19.44 -3.83
CA SER A 216 8.21 -19.19 -4.86
C SER A 216 7.85 -19.97 -6.11
N TYR A 217 7.42 -19.28 -7.15
CA TYR A 217 7.24 -19.78 -8.50
C TYR A 217 7.62 -18.66 -9.49
N ASN A 218 7.58 -18.88 -10.79
CA ASN A 218 8.10 -17.95 -11.78
C ASN A 218 9.59 -17.63 -11.61
N GLU A 219 10.41 -18.66 -11.30
CA GLU A 219 11.87 -18.57 -11.18
C GLU A 219 12.38 -17.80 -9.93
N GLY A 220 11.53 -17.45 -8.98
CA GLY A 220 11.93 -16.79 -7.74
C GLY A 220 12.72 -17.70 -6.80
N ASP A 221 13.67 -17.13 -6.09
CA ASP A 221 14.41 -17.83 -5.03
C ASP A 221 13.51 -18.10 -3.84
N GLN A 222 13.65 -19.27 -3.22
CA GLN A 222 12.97 -19.58 -1.98
C GLN A 222 13.49 -18.68 -0.86
N PHE A 223 12.54 -18.08 -0.08
CA PHE A 223 12.90 -17.27 1.07
C PHE A 223 13.65 -18.10 2.12
N PRO A 224 14.78 -17.62 2.68
CA PRO A 224 15.68 -18.47 3.46
C PRO A 224 15.29 -18.64 4.93
N TYR A 225 14.44 -17.80 5.51
CA TYR A 225 14.21 -17.73 6.96
C TYR A 225 12.76 -17.95 7.34
N HIS A 226 12.52 -18.73 8.41
CA HIS A 226 11.26 -18.77 9.13
C HIS A 226 11.24 -17.75 10.29
N TYR A 227 12.29 -17.71 11.09
CA TYR A 227 12.43 -16.81 12.22
C TYR A 227 13.63 -15.88 12.04
N PHE A 228 13.39 -14.59 11.98
CA PHE A 228 14.43 -13.59 11.71
C PHE A 228 14.00 -12.20 12.22
N THR A 229 14.99 -11.32 12.42
CA THR A 229 14.75 -9.89 12.59
C THR A 229 14.58 -9.25 11.22
N TRP A 230 13.43 -8.63 10.98
CA TRP A 230 13.19 -7.84 9.78
C TRP A 230 13.60 -6.38 10.03
N GLU A 231 14.56 -5.88 9.25
CA GLU A 231 15.05 -4.50 9.32
C GLU A 231 14.52 -3.68 8.13
N GLY A 232 13.84 -2.57 8.44
CA GLY A 232 13.30 -1.64 7.48
C GLY A 232 14.32 -0.68 6.90
N MET A 233 13.86 0.19 5.99
CA MET A 233 14.70 1.13 5.26
C MET A 233 15.32 2.24 6.15
N ASP A 234 14.75 2.51 7.32
CA ASP A 234 15.24 3.46 8.32
C ASP A 234 16.09 2.80 9.43
N GLY A 235 16.27 1.48 9.38
CA GLY A 235 16.95 0.67 10.40
C GLY A 235 16.08 0.20 11.57
N SER A 236 14.77 0.47 11.55
CA SER A 236 13.83 -0.08 12.53
C SER A 236 13.70 -1.60 12.38
N ARG A 237 13.52 -2.32 13.49
CA ARG A 237 13.56 -3.79 13.55
C ARG A 237 12.32 -4.38 14.18
N VAL A 238 11.80 -5.46 13.58
CA VAL A 238 10.65 -6.24 14.04
C VAL A 238 10.99 -7.73 13.93
N ASP A 239 10.73 -8.50 14.99
CA ASP A 239 10.92 -9.95 14.92
C ASP A 239 9.76 -10.58 14.15
N SER A 240 10.13 -11.44 13.22
CA SER A 240 9.20 -11.97 12.22
C SER A 240 9.26 -13.49 12.16
N PHE A 241 8.10 -14.11 12.04
CA PHE A 241 7.99 -15.53 11.77
C PHE A 241 7.15 -15.80 10.53
N LEU A 242 7.69 -16.57 9.60
CA LEU A 242 7.05 -16.97 8.35
C LEU A 242 6.86 -18.48 8.29
N PRO A 243 5.66 -19.02 8.62
CA PRO A 243 5.31 -20.39 8.27
C PRO A 243 5.16 -20.54 6.75
N THR A 244 5.18 -21.75 6.23
CA THR A 244 5.00 -22.00 4.78
C THR A 244 3.54 -22.08 4.34
N SER A 245 2.61 -22.08 5.30
CA SER A 245 1.17 -22.06 5.09
C SER A 245 0.47 -21.46 6.31
N TYR A 246 -0.76 -21.01 6.15
CA TYR A 246 -1.68 -20.64 7.25
C TYR A 246 -2.88 -21.59 7.34
N THR A 247 -2.88 -22.69 6.55
CA THR A 247 -3.96 -23.68 6.45
C THR A 247 -3.50 -25.09 6.78
N TYR A 248 -2.51 -25.19 7.68
CA TYR A 248 -1.98 -26.50 8.03
C TYR A 248 -3.04 -27.45 8.63
N ARG A 249 -2.81 -28.73 8.39
CA ARG A 249 -3.41 -29.80 9.17
C ARG A 249 -2.50 -30.11 10.35
N THR A 250 -3.07 -30.70 11.38
CA THR A 250 -2.33 -31.03 12.60
C THR A 250 -2.06 -32.53 12.73
N ASP A 251 -2.32 -33.33 11.72
CA ASP A 251 -2.02 -34.77 11.78
C ASP A 251 -0.50 -35.03 11.73
N PRO A 252 -0.04 -36.18 12.28
CA PRO A 252 1.39 -36.47 12.41
C PRO A 252 2.17 -36.44 11.08
N LYS A 253 1.54 -36.84 9.98
CA LYS A 253 2.18 -36.86 8.67
C LYS A 253 2.48 -35.43 8.21
N GLU A 254 1.50 -34.55 8.29
CA GLU A 254 1.60 -33.15 7.86
C GLU A 254 2.64 -32.39 8.70
N ILE A 255 2.51 -32.44 10.03
CA ILE A 255 3.41 -31.69 10.92
C ILE A 255 4.87 -32.16 10.78
N ASN A 256 5.12 -33.46 10.69
CA ASN A 256 6.48 -33.96 10.47
C ASN A 256 7.02 -33.59 9.08
N GLN A 257 6.17 -33.49 8.06
CA GLN A 257 6.58 -33.02 6.73
C GLN A 257 6.97 -31.54 6.77
N VAL A 258 6.20 -30.68 7.48
CA VAL A 258 6.56 -29.26 7.72
C VAL A 258 7.93 -29.16 8.37
N TRP A 259 8.18 -29.95 9.42
CA TRP A 259 9.47 -29.94 10.10
C TRP A 259 10.63 -30.37 9.19
N LYS A 260 10.44 -31.40 8.38
CA LYS A 260 11.46 -31.89 7.43
C LYS A 260 11.79 -30.86 6.34
N ASN A 261 10.81 -30.09 5.91
CA ASN A 261 10.93 -29.16 4.78
C ASN A 261 11.33 -27.73 5.19
N ARG A 262 11.55 -27.47 6.49
CA ARG A 262 11.93 -26.14 6.93
C ARG A 262 13.28 -25.70 6.35
N THR A 263 13.42 -24.43 6.05
CA THR A 263 14.65 -23.84 5.48
C THR A 263 15.75 -23.64 6.53
N GLN A 264 15.39 -23.22 7.75
CA GLN A 264 16.32 -23.04 8.87
C GLN A 264 16.48 -24.36 9.63
N ILE A 265 17.50 -25.14 9.28
CA ILE A 265 17.73 -26.45 9.89
C ILE A 265 18.52 -26.36 11.19
N GLN A 266 19.48 -25.42 11.28
CA GLN A 266 20.42 -25.31 12.39
C GLN A 266 19.95 -24.40 13.53
N ASP A 267 19.20 -23.34 13.19
CA ASP A 267 18.90 -22.22 14.08
C ASP A 267 17.44 -22.22 14.57
N LEU A 268 16.67 -23.28 14.28
CA LEU A 268 15.25 -23.34 14.60
C LEU A 268 14.91 -24.69 15.25
N ASP A 269 14.52 -24.67 16.52
CA ASP A 269 14.06 -25.83 17.29
C ASP A 269 12.57 -25.80 17.65
N ALA A 270 11.91 -24.67 17.38
CA ALA A 270 10.48 -24.46 17.53
C ALA A 270 9.84 -23.94 16.24
N PHE A 271 8.53 -24.11 16.05
CA PHE A 271 7.79 -23.69 14.87
C PHE A 271 6.39 -23.20 15.22
N LEU A 272 6.01 -22.01 14.75
CA LEU A 272 4.64 -21.52 14.87
C LEU A 272 3.78 -22.10 13.74
N LEU A 273 2.72 -22.80 14.10
CA LEU A 273 1.83 -23.56 13.19
C LEU A 273 0.40 -22.99 13.22
N PRO A 274 0.02 -22.07 12.35
CA PRO A 274 -1.39 -21.70 12.18
C PRO A 274 -2.14 -22.83 11.45
N PHE A 275 -3.21 -23.35 12.04
CA PHE A 275 -3.92 -24.46 11.46
C PHE A 275 -5.42 -24.21 11.30
N GLY A 276 -6.00 -24.80 10.27
CA GLY A 276 -7.42 -24.66 9.93
C GLY A 276 -7.65 -24.45 8.43
N TYR A 277 -8.90 -24.41 8.01
CA TYR A 277 -9.28 -24.04 6.66
C TYR A 277 -9.26 -22.52 6.51
N GLY A 278 -8.46 -22.00 5.55
CA GLY A 278 -8.32 -20.56 5.25
C GLY A 278 -9.26 -20.08 4.15
N ASP A 279 -8.94 -18.94 3.54
CA ASP A 279 -9.62 -18.20 2.48
C ASP A 279 -11.13 -18.01 2.72
N GLY A 280 -11.88 -19.07 2.65
CA GLY A 280 -13.33 -19.09 2.92
C GLY A 280 -13.73 -18.98 4.38
N GLY A 281 -12.77 -18.89 5.32
CA GLY A 281 -13.01 -18.71 6.74
C GLY A 281 -13.55 -19.97 7.46
N GLY A 282 -13.19 -21.17 6.98
CA GLY A 282 -13.64 -22.43 7.61
C GLY A 282 -13.08 -22.62 9.02
N GLY A 283 -11.81 -22.27 9.22
CA GLY A 283 -11.09 -22.49 10.47
C GLY A 283 -10.87 -23.97 10.80
N PRO A 284 -10.35 -24.26 11.98
CA PRO A 284 -10.17 -25.64 12.44
C PRO A 284 -11.46 -26.42 12.59
N SER A 285 -11.41 -27.69 12.25
CA SER A 285 -12.41 -28.68 12.58
C SER A 285 -12.01 -29.48 13.82
N ARG A 286 -12.95 -30.25 14.37
CA ARG A 286 -12.70 -31.06 15.58
C ARG A 286 -11.53 -32.03 15.44
N ASP A 287 -11.38 -32.68 14.31
CA ASP A 287 -10.30 -33.62 14.05
C ASP A 287 -8.91 -32.96 14.11
N TYR A 288 -8.78 -31.70 13.67
CA TYR A 288 -7.51 -30.96 13.81
C TYR A 288 -7.14 -30.75 15.28
N VAL A 289 -8.08 -30.33 16.11
CA VAL A 289 -7.85 -30.17 17.56
C VAL A 289 -7.51 -31.52 18.21
N GLU A 290 -8.22 -32.58 17.85
CA GLU A 290 -8.00 -33.94 18.36
C GLU A 290 -6.62 -34.52 17.96
N TYR A 291 -6.12 -34.25 16.75
CA TYR A 291 -4.75 -34.63 16.36
C TYR A 291 -3.70 -33.84 17.16
N ALA A 292 -3.85 -32.53 17.29
CA ALA A 292 -2.92 -31.71 18.03
C ALA A 292 -2.79 -32.16 19.50
N LEU A 293 -3.92 -32.46 20.15
CA LEU A 293 -3.96 -32.96 21.53
C LEU A 293 -3.20 -34.28 21.72
N ARG A 294 -3.35 -35.23 20.75
CA ARG A 294 -2.65 -36.53 20.79
C ARG A 294 -1.15 -36.41 20.60
N GLN A 295 -0.70 -35.33 19.97
CA GLN A 295 0.71 -35.08 19.69
C GLN A 295 1.38 -34.17 20.73
N LYS A 296 0.74 -33.90 21.86
CA LYS A 296 1.32 -33.09 22.92
C LYS A 296 2.77 -33.49 23.23
N ASP A 297 3.05 -34.80 23.33
CA ASP A 297 4.40 -35.35 23.48
C ASP A 297 4.42 -36.80 22.97
N LEU A 298 4.01 -37.04 21.73
CA LEU A 298 3.91 -38.37 21.16
C LEU A 298 5.29 -38.84 20.62
N GLU A 299 5.87 -39.90 21.20
CA GLU A 299 7.16 -40.43 20.81
C GLU A 299 7.25 -40.74 19.29
N GLY A 300 8.31 -40.22 18.66
CA GLY A 300 8.57 -40.35 17.22
C GLY A 300 7.95 -39.27 16.35
N GLY A 301 7.13 -38.36 16.92
CA GLY A 301 6.63 -37.16 16.27
C GLY A 301 7.22 -35.90 16.88
N VAL A 302 6.80 -34.74 16.37
CA VAL A 302 7.09 -33.46 17.01
C VAL A 302 6.20 -33.27 18.24
N LYS A 303 6.62 -32.45 19.19
CA LYS A 303 5.78 -32.02 20.32
C LYS A 303 4.85 -30.91 19.86
N VAL A 304 3.61 -30.89 20.31
CA VAL A 304 2.62 -29.88 19.96
C VAL A 304 2.06 -29.21 21.22
N LYS A 305 2.18 -27.89 21.32
CA LYS A 305 1.57 -27.04 22.33
C LYS A 305 0.57 -26.11 21.65
N MET A 306 -0.66 -26.03 22.12
CA MET A 306 -1.63 -25.04 21.62
C MET A 306 -1.50 -23.74 22.42
N GLU A 307 -0.98 -22.69 21.76
CA GLU A 307 -0.73 -21.38 22.36
C GLU A 307 -0.67 -20.29 21.26
N GLY A 308 -0.69 -19.01 21.67
CA GLY A 308 -0.71 -17.86 20.77
C GLY A 308 0.65 -17.48 20.18
N PRO A 309 0.64 -16.63 19.12
CA PRO A 309 1.88 -16.16 18.49
C PRO A 309 2.68 -15.23 19.42
N ARG A 310 2.05 -14.47 20.30
CA ARG A 310 2.75 -13.60 21.25
C ARG A 310 3.61 -14.40 22.21
N GLU A 311 3.02 -15.42 22.84
CA GLU A 311 3.70 -16.32 23.76
C GLU A 311 4.83 -17.08 23.05
N PHE A 312 4.65 -17.44 21.77
CA PHE A 312 5.72 -18.00 20.94
C PHE A 312 6.91 -17.04 20.82
N PHE A 313 6.68 -15.78 20.45
CA PHE A 313 7.76 -14.80 20.28
C PHE A 313 8.44 -14.48 21.62
N GLU A 314 7.69 -14.35 22.71
CA GLU A 314 8.23 -14.09 24.04
C GLU A 314 9.14 -15.23 24.50
N GLU A 315 8.75 -16.49 24.32
CA GLU A 315 9.57 -17.67 24.60
C GLU A 315 10.83 -17.69 23.73
N MET A 316 10.71 -17.44 22.42
CA MET A 316 11.86 -17.41 21.51
C MET A 316 12.84 -16.26 21.86
N GLN A 317 12.33 -15.13 22.35
CA GLN A 317 13.17 -14.02 22.84
C GLN A 317 13.94 -14.41 24.12
N GLU A 318 13.32 -15.12 25.05
CA GLU A 318 13.98 -15.63 26.27
C GLU A 318 15.12 -16.61 25.93
N GLN A 319 15.01 -17.31 24.79
CA GLN A 319 16.03 -18.22 24.26
C GLN A 319 17.13 -17.50 23.45
N GLY A 320 17.08 -16.17 23.32
CA GLY A 320 18.11 -15.36 22.66
C GLY A 320 17.66 -14.63 21.38
N GLY A 321 16.42 -14.81 20.96
CA GLY A 321 15.86 -14.14 19.78
C GLY A 321 16.35 -14.66 18.44
N PRO A 322 16.03 -13.98 17.32
CA PRO A 322 16.43 -14.41 15.98
C PRO A 322 17.93 -14.32 15.74
N ALA A 323 18.54 -15.36 15.19
CA ALA A 323 19.95 -15.38 14.82
C ALA A 323 20.26 -14.60 13.52
N ASN A 324 19.26 -14.40 12.67
CA ASN A 324 19.42 -13.84 11.34
C ASN A 324 18.66 -12.51 11.21
N THR A 325 19.17 -11.63 10.35
CA THR A 325 18.52 -10.36 9.99
C THR A 325 18.29 -10.32 8.48
N TYR A 326 17.07 -9.94 8.08
CA TYR A 326 16.73 -9.64 6.69
C TYR A 326 16.47 -8.14 6.56
N VAL A 327 17.13 -7.49 5.59
CA VAL A 327 17.06 -6.03 5.39
C VAL A 327 16.32 -5.68 4.12
N GLY A 328 15.40 -4.72 4.19
CA GLY A 328 14.67 -4.20 3.03
C GLY A 328 13.25 -4.75 2.89
N GLU A 329 12.70 -4.70 1.68
CA GLU A 329 11.33 -5.16 1.40
C GLU A 329 11.22 -6.70 1.45
N LEU A 330 10.13 -7.20 1.98
CA LEU A 330 9.74 -8.60 1.80
C LEU A 330 8.98 -8.70 0.46
N TYR A 331 9.74 -8.76 -0.63
CA TYR A 331 9.19 -8.84 -1.98
C TYR A 331 8.56 -10.21 -2.22
N PHE A 332 7.32 -10.21 -2.71
CA PHE A 332 6.64 -11.43 -3.10
C PHE A 332 6.92 -11.74 -4.57
N SER A 333 7.57 -12.87 -4.84
CA SER A 333 8.00 -13.29 -6.18
C SER A 333 6.88 -13.90 -7.04
N ALA A 334 5.65 -13.46 -6.79
CA ALA A 334 4.44 -13.79 -7.54
C ALA A 334 3.47 -12.60 -7.49
N HIS A 335 2.29 -12.73 -8.10
CA HIS A 335 1.19 -11.75 -8.05
C HIS A 335 1.55 -10.34 -8.53
N ARG A 336 2.45 -10.24 -9.50
CA ARG A 336 2.94 -8.95 -10.06
C ARG A 336 1.88 -8.18 -10.85
N GLY A 337 0.89 -8.89 -11.39
CA GLY A 337 -0.26 -8.29 -12.08
C GLY A 337 -1.15 -7.45 -11.18
N THR A 338 -1.10 -7.69 -9.86
CA THR A 338 -1.87 -6.94 -8.86
C THR A 338 -1.51 -5.47 -8.79
N TYR A 339 -0.33 -5.07 -9.20
CA TYR A 339 0.04 -3.65 -9.31
C TYR A 339 -0.74 -2.91 -10.42
N THR A 340 -1.41 -3.63 -11.31
CA THR A 340 -2.08 -3.05 -12.48
C THR A 340 -3.55 -3.46 -12.62
N SER A 341 -3.94 -4.71 -12.30
CA SER A 341 -5.32 -5.22 -12.44
C SER A 341 -6.33 -4.32 -11.74
N GLN A 342 -7.47 -4.04 -12.37
CA GLN A 342 -8.50 -3.13 -11.84
C GLN A 342 -7.96 -1.71 -11.60
N ALA A 343 -7.44 -1.09 -12.64
CA ALA A 343 -6.77 0.21 -12.59
C ALA A 343 -7.61 1.32 -11.93
N MET A 344 -8.96 1.27 -12.07
CA MET A 344 -9.86 2.24 -11.44
C MET A 344 -9.86 2.18 -9.92
N VAL A 345 -9.75 0.99 -9.33
CA VAL A 345 -9.68 0.84 -7.88
C VAL A 345 -8.42 1.52 -7.35
N LYS A 346 -7.29 1.33 -8.00
CA LYS A 346 -6.01 1.96 -7.65
C LYS A 346 -6.05 3.48 -7.77
N LYS A 347 -6.63 3.97 -8.88
CA LYS A 347 -6.83 5.42 -9.10
C LYS A 347 -7.73 6.02 -8.02
N ASN A 348 -8.85 5.37 -7.72
CA ASN A 348 -9.80 5.88 -6.74
C ASN A 348 -9.24 5.80 -5.32
N ASN A 349 -8.49 4.72 -4.97
CA ASN A 349 -7.79 4.66 -3.69
C ASN A 349 -6.85 5.86 -3.50
N ARG A 350 -5.94 6.12 -4.46
CA ARG A 350 -5.01 7.27 -4.38
C ARG A 350 -5.75 8.60 -4.27
N ARG A 351 -6.81 8.79 -5.05
CA ARG A 351 -7.63 10.02 -4.96
C ARG A 351 -8.31 10.18 -3.61
N CYS A 352 -8.81 9.09 -3.02
CA CYS A 352 -9.44 9.12 -1.70
C CYS A 352 -8.40 9.43 -0.60
N GLU A 353 -7.22 8.81 -0.64
CA GLU A 353 -6.12 9.10 0.30
C GLU A 353 -5.76 10.59 0.28
N LEU A 354 -5.60 11.18 -0.91
CA LEU A 354 -5.26 12.59 -1.08
C LEU A 354 -6.42 13.51 -0.67
N ALA A 355 -7.66 13.17 -1.02
CA ALA A 355 -8.83 13.97 -0.66
C ALA A 355 -9.07 14.01 0.86
N LEU A 356 -8.88 12.89 1.56
CA LEU A 356 -9.00 12.83 3.02
C LEU A 356 -7.84 13.61 3.70
N ARG A 357 -6.62 13.52 3.18
CA ARG A 357 -5.48 14.30 3.65
C ARG A 357 -5.75 15.82 3.53
N GLU A 358 -6.24 16.28 2.39
CA GLU A 358 -6.56 17.70 2.18
C GLU A 358 -7.75 18.15 3.03
N MET A 359 -8.78 17.31 3.13
CA MET A 359 -9.93 17.55 4.01
C MET A 359 -9.48 17.82 5.46
N GLU A 360 -8.61 16.99 6.02
CA GLU A 360 -8.12 17.14 7.39
C GLU A 360 -7.26 18.40 7.55
N MET A 361 -6.36 18.67 6.60
CA MET A 361 -5.50 19.84 6.63
C MET A 361 -6.31 21.16 6.64
N TRP A 362 -7.27 21.30 5.74
CA TRP A 362 -8.11 22.51 5.68
C TRP A 362 -9.07 22.59 6.87
N SER A 363 -9.44 21.44 7.44
CA SER A 363 -10.20 21.41 8.69
C SER A 363 -9.42 21.92 9.90
N CYS A 364 -8.10 21.66 9.97
CA CYS A 364 -7.24 22.25 11.00
C CYS A 364 -7.24 23.80 10.93
N LEU A 365 -7.14 24.36 9.72
CA LEU A 365 -7.22 25.79 9.50
C LEU A 365 -8.58 26.36 9.93
N ALA A 366 -9.68 25.75 9.52
CA ALA A 366 -11.02 26.16 9.87
C ALA A 366 -11.28 26.07 11.39
N ALA A 367 -10.80 25.00 12.02
CA ALA A 367 -10.91 24.80 13.47
C ALA A 367 -10.13 25.87 14.25
N SER A 368 -9.01 26.38 13.73
CA SER A 368 -8.29 27.51 14.34
C SER A 368 -9.12 28.80 14.35
N ARG A 369 -10.15 28.88 13.51
CA ARG A 369 -11.10 30.00 13.42
C ARG A 369 -12.45 29.69 14.06
N GLY A 370 -12.56 28.60 14.86
CA GLY A 370 -13.77 28.25 15.60
C GLY A 370 -14.78 27.36 14.85
N TRP A 371 -14.38 26.81 13.69
CA TRP A 371 -15.23 25.82 12.99
C TRP A 371 -15.11 24.44 13.66
N GLU A 372 -16.25 23.76 13.85
CA GLU A 372 -16.28 22.44 14.48
C GLU A 372 -15.95 21.33 13.47
N TYR A 373 -14.89 20.58 13.73
CA TYR A 373 -14.47 19.45 12.89
C TYR A 373 -15.41 18.25 13.06
N PRO A 374 -16.00 17.72 11.99
CA PRO A 374 -16.95 16.59 12.07
C PRO A 374 -16.22 15.25 12.23
N LEU A 375 -15.63 15.03 13.40
CA LEU A 375 -14.75 13.89 13.71
C LEU A 375 -15.38 12.54 13.36
N GLU A 376 -16.63 12.28 13.78
CA GLU A 376 -17.30 10.98 13.53
C GLU A 376 -17.48 10.72 12.02
N LYS A 377 -17.83 11.75 11.25
CA LYS A 377 -17.98 11.62 9.80
C LYS A 377 -16.64 11.36 9.12
N ALA A 378 -15.59 12.05 9.53
CA ALA A 378 -14.22 11.84 9.01
C ALA A 378 -13.70 10.45 9.35
N ASP A 379 -13.87 9.98 10.59
CA ASP A 379 -13.53 8.62 11.05
C ASP A 379 -14.25 7.54 10.19
N ALA A 380 -15.54 7.75 9.90
CA ALA A 380 -16.31 6.83 9.06
C ALA A 380 -15.77 6.78 7.61
N LEU A 381 -15.39 7.93 7.02
CA LEU A 381 -14.79 7.98 5.67
C LEU A 381 -13.42 7.27 5.64
N TRP A 382 -12.58 7.48 6.65
CA TRP A 382 -11.31 6.76 6.79
C TRP A 382 -11.53 5.26 6.92
N LYS A 383 -12.38 4.79 7.82
CA LYS A 383 -12.67 3.34 7.99
C LYS A 383 -13.20 2.70 6.71
N GLN A 384 -14.01 3.43 5.94
CA GLN A 384 -14.51 2.97 4.65
C GLN A 384 -13.37 2.84 3.63
N LEU A 385 -12.44 3.81 3.55
CA LEU A 385 -11.25 3.70 2.71
C LEU A 385 -10.37 2.52 3.12
N LEU A 386 -10.05 2.42 4.42
CA LEU A 386 -9.19 1.37 4.97
C LEU A 386 -9.73 -0.04 4.70
N LEU A 387 -11.05 -0.21 4.73
CA LEU A 387 -11.70 -1.47 4.38
C LEU A 387 -11.45 -1.85 2.92
N HIS A 388 -11.52 -0.88 2.00
CA HIS A 388 -11.32 -1.11 0.56
C HIS A 388 -9.83 -1.24 0.16
N GLN A 389 -8.90 -1.07 1.11
CA GLN A 389 -7.48 -1.41 0.94
C GLN A 389 -7.18 -2.88 1.24
N PHE A 390 -8.20 -3.69 1.54
CA PHE A 390 -8.07 -5.13 1.73
C PHE A 390 -7.34 -5.79 0.55
N HIS A 391 -6.51 -6.82 0.85
CA HIS A 391 -5.53 -7.39 -0.09
C HIS A 391 -6.11 -8.11 -1.32
N ASP A 392 -7.42 -8.32 -1.42
CA ASP A 392 -8.09 -8.78 -2.64
C ASP A 392 -8.96 -7.70 -3.31
N ILE A 393 -9.21 -6.56 -2.65
CA ILE A 393 -9.93 -5.44 -3.27
C ILE A 393 -8.94 -4.53 -4.03
N LEU A 394 -8.00 -3.91 -3.32
CA LEU A 394 -7.03 -2.99 -3.93
C LEU A 394 -6.14 -3.64 -5.00
N PRO A 395 -5.64 -4.87 -4.85
CA PRO A 395 -4.89 -5.60 -5.87
C PRO A 395 -5.66 -5.93 -7.15
N GLY A 396 -6.98 -5.97 -7.12
CA GLY A 396 -7.77 -6.22 -8.32
C GLY A 396 -8.11 -7.70 -8.55
N SER A 397 -8.14 -8.51 -7.50
CA SER A 397 -8.25 -9.97 -7.56
C SER A 397 -9.62 -10.55 -7.16
N SER A 398 -10.64 -9.69 -7.07
CA SER A 398 -12.02 -10.06 -6.73
C SER A 398 -12.95 -10.18 -7.95
N ILE A 399 -14.20 -10.59 -7.70
CA ILE A 399 -15.26 -10.64 -8.71
C ILE A 399 -15.84 -9.25 -9.03
N ALA A 400 -16.47 -9.10 -10.19
CA ALA A 400 -17.03 -7.84 -10.69
C ALA A 400 -17.90 -7.08 -9.67
N ARG A 401 -18.74 -7.79 -8.91
CA ARG A 401 -19.64 -7.17 -7.92
C ARG A 401 -18.87 -6.42 -6.84
N VAL A 402 -17.72 -6.93 -6.41
CA VAL A 402 -16.86 -6.27 -5.41
C VAL A 402 -16.39 -4.91 -5.92
N TYR A 403 -16.06 -4.81 -7.20
CA TYR A 403 -15.60 -3.54 -7.80
C TYR A 403 -16.70 -2.53 -8.00
N VAL A 404 -17.93 -2.98 -8.27
CA VAL A 404 -19.11 -2.08 -8.28
C VAL A 404 -19.32 -1.48 -6.88
N GLU A 405 -19.31 -2.32 -5.84
CA GLU A 405 -19.45 -1.89 -4.44
C GLU A 405 -18.29 -0.96 -4.02
N ALA A 406 -17.06 -1.24 -4.44
CA ALA A 406 -15.88 -0.41 -4.17
C ALA A 406 -15.95 0.97 -4.86
N GLU A 407 -16.40 1.04 -6.13
CA GLU A 407 -16.56 2.30 -6.85
C GLU A 407 -17.64 3.19 -6.20
N GLU A 408 -18.75 2.60 -5.75
CA GLU A 408 -19.78 3.30 -4.98
C GLU A 408 -19.19 3.88 -3.69
N ALA A 409 -18.45 3.08 -2.93
CA ALA A 409 -17.80 3.50 -1.70
C ALA A 409 -16.77 4.63 -1.93
N PHE A 410 -15.90 4.50 -2.93
CA PHE A 410 -14.93 5.57 -3.25
C PHE A 410 -15.62 6.87 -3.68
N THR A 411 -16.76 6.77 -4.40
CA THR A 411 -17.55 7.94 -4.77
C THR A 411 -18.13 8.64 -3.54
N GLU A 412 -18.62 7.88 -2.57
CA GLU A 412 -19.12 8.42 -1.29
C GLU A 412 -18.00 9.06 -0.46
N ILE A 413 -16.82 8.45 -0.40
CA ILE A 413 -15.64 8.99 0.30
C ILE A 413 -15.24 10.33 -0.33
N LEU A 414 -15.06 10.37 -1.66
CA LEU A 414 -14.67 11.59 -2.37
C LEU A 414 -15.68 12.72 -2.18
N LYS A 415 -16.97 12.41 -2.26
CA LYS A 415 -18.05 13.38 -2.02
C LYS A 415 -18.04 13.87 -0.57
N GLY A 416 -17.94 12.95 0.39
CA GLY A 416 -17.91 13.29 1.82
C GLY A 416 -16.71 14.18 2.18
N ALA A 417 -15.52 13.85 1.65
CA ALA A 417 -14.30 14.66 1.82
C ALA A 417 -14.45 16.05 1.18
N ALA A 418 -14.99 16.11 -0.05
CA ALA A 418 -15.23 17.39 -0.73
C ALA A 418 -16.23 18.28 0.02
N ASP A 419 -17.33 17.71 0.53
CA ASP A 419 -18.33 18.44 1.32
C ASP A 419 -17.71 19.05 2.59
N ILE A 420 -16.89 18.28 3.31
CA ILE A 420 -16.19 18.76 4.53
C ILE A 420 -15.18 19.84 4.15
N THR A 421 -14.36 19.63 3.11
CA THR A 421 -13.37 20.60 2.62
C THR A 421 -14.03 21.94 2.23
N GLN A 422 -15.13 21.89 1.49
CA GLN A 422 -15.87 23.09 1.09
C GLN A 422 -16.43 23.85 2.29
N ASN A 423 -16.95 23.14 3.30
CA ASN A 423 -17.48 23.76 4.51
C ASN A 423 -16.37 24.36 5.37
N ALA A 424 -15.22 23.70 5.49
CA ALA A 424 -14.03 24.22 6.13
C ALA A 424 -13.53 25.50 5.43
N ALA A 425 -13.44 25.48 4.11
CA ALA A 425 -13.02 26.63 3.33
C ALA A 425 -13.97 27.83 3.47
N LYS A 426 -15.28 27.62 3.49
CA LYS A 426 -16.28 28.70 3.74
C LYS A 426 -16.11 29.37 5.10
N ALA A 427 -15.56 28.68 6.09
CA ALA A 427 -15.26 29.26 7.41
C ALA A 427 -14.00 30.17 7.38
N VAL A 428 -13.22 30.07 6.32
CA VAL A 428 -11.95 30.79 6.14
C VAL A 428 -12.08 31.94 5.15
N LEU A 429 -12.91 31.74 4.11
CA LEU A 429 -13.12 32.69 3.02
C LEU A 429 -14.17 33.73 3.39
N ASP A 430 -14.01 34.96 2.93
CA ASP A 430 -15.06 35.95 2.90
C ASP A 430 -16.08 35.60 1.77
N GLY A 431 -17.24 36.20 1.78
CA GLY A 431 -18.29 35.97 0.80
C GLY A 431 -18.13 36.77 -0.52
N SER A 432 -16.91 37.20 -0.89
CA SER A 432 -16.67 37.97 -2.12
C SER A 432 -16.92 37.11 -3.35
N GLU A 433 -17.89 37.50 -4.19
CA GLU A 433 -18.23 36.78 -5.43
C GLU A 433 -17.23 37.05 -6.58
N ASP A 434 -16.43 38.13 -6.50
CA ASP A 434 -15.52 38.54 -7.54
C ASP A 434 -14.08 38.02 -7.34
N ALA A 435 -13.83 37.25 -6.27
CA ALA A 435 -12.51 36.73 -5.94
C ALA A 435 -12.49 35.21 -6.03
N VAL A 436 -11.28 34.70 -6.30
CA VAL A 436 -10.99 33.26 -6.25
C VAL A 436 -9.76 33.02 -5.40
N THR A 437 -9.83 32.16 -4.40
CA THR A 437 -8.68 31.76 -3.62
C THR A 437 -8.11 30.45 -4.16
N VAL A 438 -6.80 30.40 -4.35
CA VAL A 438 -6.04 29.23 -4.79
C VAL A 438 -5.26 28.68 -3.62
N PHE A 439 -5.52 27.42 -3.25
CA PHE A 439 -4.95 26.73 -2.11
C PHE A 439 -3.84 25.74 -2.54
N ASN A 440 -2.78 25.66 -1.77
CA ASN A 440 -1.70 24.70 -1.88
C ASN A 440 -1.56 23.90 -0.59
N SER A 441 -1.90 22.61 -0.62
CA SER A 441 -1.77 21.72 0.54
C SER A 441 -0.39 21.08 0.68
N LEU A 442 0.57 21.38 -0.21
CA LEU A 442 1.93 20.84 -0.17
C LEU A 442 2.81 21.64 0.79
N SER A 443 3.76 20.96 1.44
CA SER A 443 4.69 21.53 2.41
C SER A 443 5.81 22.38 1.81
N PHE A 444 5.68 22.75 0.55
CA PHE A 444 6.62 23.60 -0.18
C PHE A 444 5.87 24.55 -1.11
N GLY A 445 6.45 25.73 -1.34
CA GLY A 445 5.94 26.67 -2.31
C GLY A 445 6.08 26.17 -3.74
N ARG A 446 5.12 26.49 -4.60
CA ARG A 446 5.13 26.09 -6.02
C ARG A 446 4.47 27.11 -6.91
N LYS A 447 4.76 27.03 -8.21
CA LYS A 447 3.94 27.65 -9.25
C LYS A 447 2.94 26.63 -9.76
N ALA A 448 1.67 27.01 -9.85
CA ALA A 448 0.60 26.14 -10.33
C ALA A 448 -0.17 26.80 -11.46
N LEU A 449 -0.38 26.04 -12.55
CA LEU A 449 -1.28 26.46 -13.63
C LEU A 449 -2.71 26.09 -13.24
N VAL A 450 -3.56 27.11 -13.01
CA VAL A 450 -4.93 26.94 -12.54
C VAL A 450 -5.93 27.44 -13.56
N THR A 451 -7.16 26.92 -13.50
CA THR A 451 -8.30 27.43 -14.28
C THR A 451 -9.08 28.44 -13.47
N LEU A 452 -9.32 29.61 -14.01
CA LEU A 452 -10.10 30.69 -13.40
C LEU A 452 -11.41 30.93 -14.14
N PRO A 453 -12.41 31.55 -13.50
CA PRO A 453 -13.63 32.02 -14.15
C PRO A 453 -13.36 33.00 -15.30
N GLU A 454 -14.32 33.14 -16.23
CA GLU A 454 -14.23 34.02 -17.41
C GLU A 454 -13.97 35.49 -17.02
N ALA A 455 -14.41 35.95 -15.86
CA ALA A 455 -14.18 37.28 -15.33
C ALA A 455 -12.68 37.65 -15.24
N PHE A 456 -11.78 36.67 -15.18
CA PHE A 456 -10.33 36.86 -15.13
C PHE A 456 -9.67 36.90 -16.52
N ALA A 457 -10.42 36.86 -17.61
CA ALA A 457 -9.87 36.84 -18.97
C ALA A 457 -9.04 38.09 -19.32
N THR A 458 -9.30 39.20 -18.66
CA THR A 458 -8.55 40.47 -18.85
C THR A 458 -7.31 40.59 -17.99
N GLY A 459 -7.11 39.71 -17.00
CA GLY A 459 -5.98 39.66 -16.08
C GLY A 459 -6.39 39.28 -14.68
N ALA A 460 -5.41 38.89 -13.85
CA ALA A 460 -5.56 38.58 -12.44
C ALA A 460 -4.53 39.34 -11.62
N GLU A 461 -4.92 39.74 -10.42
CA GLU A 461 -4.03 40.37 -9.42
C GLU A 461 -4.23 39.68 -8.07
N THR A 462 -3.16 39.59 -7.29
CA THR A 462 -3.24 39.23 -5.86
C THR A 462 -3.76 40.40 -5.03
N ALA A 463 -4.22 40.15 -3.80
CA ALA A 463 -4.73 41.21 -2.91
C ALA A 463 -3.67 42.31 -2.59
N ASP A 464 -2.37 41.96 -2.66
CA ASP A 464 -1.26 42.92 -2.51
C ASP A 464 -0.85 43.61 -3.84
N GLY A 465 -1.62 43.42 -4.91
CA GLY A 465 -1.46 44.10 -6.21
C GLY A 465 -0.40 43.48 -7.13
N ARG A 466 0.10 42.26 -6.83
CA ARG A 466 0.99 41.54 -7.75
C ARG A 466 0.19 41.00 -8.93
N LYS A 467 0.63 41.29 -10.15
CA LYS A 467 0.00 40.76 -11.37
C LYS A 467 0.34 39.29 -11.57
N VAL A 468 -0.64 38.54 -12.00
CA VAL A 468 -0.52 37.09 -12.26
C VAL A 468 -0.64 36.86 -13.77
N PRO A 469 0.28 36.13 -14.41
CA PRO A 469 0.18 35.79 -15.82
C PRO A 469 -1.10 34.99 -16.13
N VAL A 470 -1.89 35.50 -17.07
CA VAL A 470 -3.17 34.88 -17.49
C VAL A 470 -3.21 34.73 -18.99
N GLN A 471 -3.79 33.64 -19.49
CA GLN A 471 -4.03 33.42 -20.92
C GLN A 471 -5.39 32.72 -21.11
N VAL A 472 -6.12 33.09 -22.12
CA VAL A 472 -7.30 32.36 -22.59
C VAL A 472 -6.82 31.31 -23.59
N MET A 473 -7.00 30.03 -23.24
CA MET A 473 -6.61 28.86 -24.03
C MET A 473 -7.84 27.96 -24.23
N ASP A 474 -8.19 27.65 -25.46
CA ASP A 474 -9.35 26.82 -25.80
C ASP A 474 -10.65 27.23 -25.07
N GLY A 475 -10.89 28.55 -24.94
CA GLY A 475 -12.07 29.12 -24.25
C GLY A 475 -12.02 29.02 -22.73
N THR A 476 -10.90 28.58 -22.15
CA THR A 476 -10.67 28.53 -20.69
C THR A 476 -9.62 29.54 -20.26
N VAL A 477 -9.87 30.26 -19.17
CA VAL A 477 -8.89 31.19 -18.58
C VAL A 477 -7.90 30.38 -17.74
N LYS A 478 -6.62 30.42 -18.10
CA LYS A 478 -5.52 29.80 -17.36
C LYS A 478 -4.66 30.88 -16.69
N ALA A 479 -4.21 30.62 -15.47
CA ALA A 479 -3.32 31.52 -14.74
C ALA A 479 -2.16 30.73 -14.09
N LEU A 480 -0.95 31.27 -14.16
CA LEU A 480 0.22 30.69 -13.48
C LEU A 480 0.41 31.42 -12.15
N VAL A 481 0.04 30.77 -11.06
CA VAL A 481 -0.03 31.31 -9.71
C VAL A 481 1.12 30.80 -8.86
N GLU A 482 1.85 31.72 -8.20
CA GLU A 482 2.84 31.37 -7.19
C GLU A 482 2.16 31.20 -5.83
N LEU A 483 2.29 30.01 -5.24
CA LEU A 483 1.61 29.60 -4.03
C LEU A 483 2.61 29.34 -2.90
N PRO A 484 2.34 29.81 -1.66
CA PRO A 484 3.13 29.49 -0.49
C PRO A 484 2.95 28.00 -0.09
N SER A 485 3.85 27.50 0.76
CA SER A 485 3.73 26.18 1.38
C SER A 485 2.51 26.13 2.31
N CYS A 486 1.76 25.03 2.29
CA CYS A 486 0.59 24.83 3.16
C CYS A 486 -0.27 26.09 3.29
N GLY A 487 -0.59 26.74 2.17
CA GLY A 487 -1.18 28.08 2.23
C GLY A 487 -2.09 28.41 1.05
N ALA A 488 -2.46 29.69 0.95
CA ALA A 488 -3.36 30.15 -0.09
C ALA A 488 -3.06 31.59 -0.52
N VAL A 489 -3.51 31.90 -1.76
CA VAL A 489 -3.46 33.24 -2.35
C VAL A 489 -4.82 33.57 -2.96
N ALA A 490 -5.38 34.71 -2.58
CA ALA A 490 -6.59 35.24 -3.20
C ALA A 490 -6.24 36.02 -4.48
N LEU A 491 -7.02 35.82 -5.52
CA LEU A 491 -6.94 36.50 -6.81
C LEU A 491 -8.22 37.31 -7.04
N ILE A 492 -8.07 38.49 -7.62
CA ILE A 492 -9.16 39.32 -8.09
C ILE A 492 -8.98 39.63 -9.59
N PRO A 493 -10.05 39.82 -10.37
CA PRO A 493 -9.93 40.30 -11.76
C PRO A 493 -9.24 41.64 -11.81
N ALA A 494 -8.30 41.81 -12.74
CA ALA A 494 -7.64 43.11 -12.92
C ALA A 494 -8.65 44.17 -13.39
N MET A 495 -8.67 45.35 -12.72
CA MET A 495 -9.61 46.46 -13.00
C MET A 495 -9.31 47.18 -14.31
N GLN A 496 -8.13 47.04 -14.84
CA GLN A 496 -7.75 47.51 -16.18
C GLN A 496 -7.02 46.39 -16.92
N PRO A 497 -7.16 46.29 -18.26
CA PRO A 497 -6.30 45.40 -19.01
C PRO A 497 -4.86 45.69 -18.63
N ALA A 498 -4.10 44.66 -18.24
CA ALA A 498 -2.70 44.85 -17.93
C ALA A 498 -2.03 45.56 -19.11
N GLU A 499 -1.12 46.51 -18.84
CA GLU A 499 -0.36 47.19 -19.89
C GLU A 499 0.25 46.17 -20.86
N PRO A 500 0.33 46.49 -22.20
CA PRO A 500 0.81 45.53 -23.20
C PRO A 500 2.13 44.84 -22.87
N GLU A 501 2.97 45.41 -22.02
CA GLU A 501 4.23 44.84 -21.57
C GLU A 501 4.08 43.61 -20.65
N TYR A 502 2.91 43.41 -20.02
CA TYR A 502 2.68 42.29 -19.10
C TYR A 502 1.82 41.16 -19.71
N ILE A 503 0.86 41.51 -20.59
CA ILE A 503 0.12 40.56 -21.40
C ILE A 503 0.96 40.12 -22.61
N ALA A 504 1.78 41.02 -23.14
CA ALA A 504 2.73 40.76 -24.21
C ALA A 504 3.85 39.76 -23.85
N ALA A 505 4.00 39.40 -22.58
CA ALA A 505 4.99 38.40 -22.17
C ALA A 505 4.60 36.97 -22.59
N VAL A 506 3.28 36.66 -22.65
CA VAL A 506 2.82 35.30 -22.98
C VAL A 506 1.60 35.35 -23.87
N THR A 507 1.81 35.28 -25.17
CA THR A 507 0.76 35.18 -26.20
C THR A 507 1.05 33.98 -27.10
N GLU A 508 0.11 33.62 -28.00
CA GLU A 508 0.41 32.61 -29.04
C GLU A 508 1.55 33.06 -29.98
N GLU A 509 1.75 34.40 -30.15
CA GLU A 509 2.84 34.96 -30.96
C GLU A 509 4.20 35.05 -30.20
N ASN A 510 4.17 35.13 -28.85
CA ASN A 510 5.34 35.10 -27.98
C ASN A 510 5.12 34.13 -26.79
N PRO A 511 5.07 32.83 -27.01
CA PRO A 511 4.73 31.84 -26.01
C PRO A 511 5.91 31.62 -25.03
N ALA A 512 5.58 31.52 -23.74
CA ALA A 512 6.54 31.05 -22.73
C ALA A 512 6.84 29.56 -22.83
N ALA A 513 5.87 28.78 -23.34
CA ALA A 513 6.04 27.43 -23.85
C ALA A 513 5.54 27.36 -25.29
N SER A 514 6.36 26.90 -26.23
CA SER A 514 6.06 26.86 -27.68
C SER A 514 6.07 25.45 -28.23
N VAL A 515 5.37 25.28 -29.35
CA VAL A 515 5.46 24.09 -30.18
C VAL A 515 5.57 24.52 -31.64
N THR A 516 6.57 23.99 -32.37
CA THR A 516 6.85 24.30 -33.77
C THR A 516 6.97 23.00 -34.55
N GLU A 517 6.32 22.94 -35.73
CA GLU A 517 6.46 21.82 -36.65
C GLU A 517 7.85 21.85 -37.31
N THR A 518 8.50 20.70 -37.44
CA THR A 518 9.81 20.50 -38.04
C THR A 518 9.76 19.35 -39.06
N GLU A 519 10.88 19.10 -39.76
CA GLU A 519 10.97 17.99 -40.70
C GLU A 519 10.82 16.60 -40.02
N ASP A 520 11.27 16.48 -38.76
CA ASP A 520 11.24 15.24 -37.98
C ASP A 520 10.03 15.09 -37.07
N GLY A 521 9.11 16.07 -37.06
CA GLY A 521 7.92 16.11 -36.20
C GLY A 521 7.68 17.47 -35.55
N PHE A 522 7.66 17.54 -34.21
CA PHE A 522 7.29 18.72 -33.44
C PHE A 522 8.35 19.04 -32.39
N LEU A 523 8.80 20.28 -32.35
CA LEU A 523 9.68 20.81 -31.31
C LEU A 523 8.85 21.52 -30.24
N MET A 524 8.85 21.00 -29.03
CA MET A 524 8.28 21.63 -27.82
C MET A 524 9.42 22.26 -27.00
N GLU A 525 9.26 23.54 -26.61
CA GLU A 525 10.34 24.29 -25.97
C GLU A 525 9.78 25.28 -24.94
N ASN A 526 10.47 25.42 -23.82
CA ASN A 526 10.30 26.49 -22.84
C ASN A 526 11.67 27.00 -22.38
N THR A 527 11.75 27.74 -21.27
CA THR A 527 13.03 28.26 -20.73
C THR A 527 13.97 27.16 -20.23
N GLN A 528 13.46 25.98 -19.84
CA GLN A 528 14.20 24.93 -19.15
C GLN A 528 14.56 23.74 -20.05
N ILE A 529 13.66 23.34 -20.95
CA ILE A 529 13.85 22.14 -21.78
C ILE A 529 13.55 22.40 -23.25
N ARG A 530 14.07 21.49 -24.06
CA ARG A 530 13.73 21.30 -25.48
C ARG A 530 13.44 19.82 -25.71
N ALA A 531 12.25 19.51 -26.22
CA ALA A 531 11.82 18.15 -26.53
C ALA A 531 11.35 18.03 -27.98
N CYS A 532 11.83 17.02 -28.73
CA CYS A 532 11.35 16.71 -30.06
C CYS A 532 10.41 15.50 -30.00
N VAL A 533 9.21 15.65 -30.56
CA VAL A 533 8.16 14.63 -30.63
C VAL A 533 7.95 14.26 -32.10
N ASN A 534 8.06 12.97 -32.44
CA ASN A 534 7.88 12.50 -33.83
C ASN A 534 6.39 12.39 -34.21
N SER A 535 6.12 12.03 -35.46
CA SER A 535 4.74 11.84 -35.99
C SER A 535 3.97 10.68 -35.35
N ARG A 536 4.60 9.88 -34.48
CA ARG A 536 3.97 8.81 -33.70
C ARG A 536 3.66 9.21 -32.25
N GLY A 537 3.97 10.47 -31.84
CA GLY A 537 3.83 10.92 -30.47
C GLY A 537 4.94 10.43 -29.54
N GLU A 538 6.04 9.88 -30.08
CA GLU A 538 7.21 9.44 -29.33
C GLU A 538 8.18 10.59 -29.17
N VAL A 539 8.81 10.72 -27.99
CA VAL A 539 9.81 11.76 -27.69
C VAL A 539 11.18 11.25 -28.13
N ILE A 540 11.69 11.79 -29.23
CA ILE A 540 12.97 11.37 -29.87
C ILE A 540 14.19 12.16 -29.37
N SER A 541 13.97 13.25 -28.63
CA SER A 541 15.01 14.06 -27.97
C SER A 541 14.41 14.78 -26.77
N PHE A 542 15.18 14.83 -25.67
CA PHE A 542 14.83 15.59 -24.47
C PHE A 542 16.09 16.21 -23.89
N ILE A 543 16.25 17.50 -24.04
CA ILE A 543 17.45 18.25 -23.67
C ILE A 543 17.16 19.21 -22.53
N LEU A 544 17.94 19.12 -21.43
CA LEU A 544 18.01 20.19 -20.43
C LEU A 544 18.85 21.36 -20.99
N LYS A 545 18.26 22.55 -21.06
CA LYS A 545 18.92 23.74 -21.64
C LYS A 545 20.10 24.23 -20.81
N GLU A 546 20.02 24.07 -19.50
CA GLU A 546 21.08 24.49 -18.57
C GLU A 546 22.43 23.80 -18.88
N SER A 547 22.41 22.50 -19.11
CA SER A 547 23.61 21.71 -19.38
C SER A 547 23.82 21.41 -20.85
N GLY A 548 22.78 21.50 -21.69
CA GLY A 548 22.76 21.02 -23.08
C GLY A 548 22.75 19.52 -23.19
N ARG A 549 22.50 18.77 -22.09
CA ARG A 549 22.51 17.29 -22.07
C ARG A 549 21.25 16.71 -22.69
N GLU A 550 21.46 15.73 -23.59
CA GLU A 550 20.43 14.86 -24.16
C GLU A 550 20.15 13.71 -23.21
N PHE A 551 18.89 13.43 -22.92
CA PHE A 551 18.46 12.34 -22.06
C PHE A 551 17.81 11.17 -22.80
N ALA A 552 17.28 11.35 -24.00
CA ALA A 552 16.73 10.27 -24.79
C ALA A 552 17.84 9.36 -25.34
N ALA A 553 17.83 8.08 -25.01
CA ALA A 553 18.74 7.10 -25.62
C ALA A 553 18.12 6.48 -26.87
N GLU A 554 16.83 6.30 -26.87
CA GLU A 554 15.97 5.84 -27.96
C GLU A 554 14.63 6.58 -27.85
N PRO A 555 13.68 6.43 -28.79
CA PRO A 555 12.36 7.07 -28.65
C PRO A 555 11.66 6.70 -27.36
N MET A 556 11.35 7.71 -26.54
CA MET A 556 10.64 7.61 -25.25
C MET A 556 9.13 7.79 -25.47
N ASN A 557 8.31 7.51 -24.49
CA ASN A 557 6.84 7.44 -24.60
C ASN A 557 6.41 6.43 -25.68
N ARG A 558 7.22 5.41 -25.92
CA ARG A 558 6.93 4.35 -26.88
C ARG A 558 6.01 3.34 -26.24
N PHE A 559 4.90 3.06 -26.88
CA PHE A 559 3.93 2.07 -26.43
C PHE A 559 4.32 0.65 -26.83
N HIS A 560 4.24 -0.27 -25.89
CA HIS A 560 4.42 -1.71 -26.08
C HIS A 560 3.17 -2.45 -25.63
N LEU A 561 2.67 -3.32 -26.47
CA LEU A 561 1.54 -4.19 -26.18
C LEU A 561 2.02 -5.65 -26.18
N TYR A 562 1.77 -6.34 -25.09
CA TYR A 562 2.18 -7.74 -24.94
C TYR A 562 0.97 -8.65 -24.77
N LYS A 563 1.12 -9.91 -25.18
CA LYS A 563 0.22 -10.98 -24.79
C LYS A 563 0.42 -11.26 -23.30
N ASP A 564 -0.67 -11.32 -22.54
CA ASP A 564 -0.66 -11.50 -21.09
C ASP A 564 -1.59 -12.67 -20.70
N VAL A 565 -1.05 -13.88 -20.75
CA VAL A 565 -1.75 -15.13 -20.44
C VAL A 565 -0.92 -15.90 -19.43
N PRO A 566 -0.97 -15.52 -18.16
CA PRO A 566 -0.20 -16.19 -17.12
C PRO A 566 -0.66 -17.65 -16.94
N ARG A 567 0.27 -18.53 -16.55
CA ARG A 567 -0.02 -19.95 -16.34
C ARG A 567 -1.02 -20.20 -15.21
N LEU A 568 -1.01 -19.36 -14.18
CA LEU A 568 -1.84 -19.45 -12.99
C LEU A 568 -2.31 -18.05 -12.61
N PHE A 569 -3.43 -17.93 -11.91
CA PHE A 569 -3.88 -16.72 -11.23
C PHE A 569 -3.95 -15.47 -12.14
N ASP A 570 -4.87 -15.50 -13.11
CA ASP A 570 -4.96 -14.52 -14.20
C ASP A 570 -4.93 -13.05 -13.76
N ALA A 571 -5.77 -12.63 -12.79
CA ALA A 571 -5.73 -11.26 -12.29
C ALA A 571 -4.48 -10.93 -11.47
N TRP A 572 -3.89 -11.95 -10.83
CA TRP A 572 -2.76 -11.77 -9.90
C TRP A 572 -1.40 -11.72 -10.60
N ASP A 573 -1.18 -12.55 -11.62
CA ASP A 573 0.16 -12.76 -12.16
C ASP A 573 0.41 -12.11 -13.53
N ILE A 574 1.70 -11.87 -13.78
CA ILE A 574 2.33 -11.64 -15.07
C ILE A 574 3.49 -12.64 -15.13
N ASP A 575 3.56 -13.47 -16.18
CA ASP A 575 4.67 -14.40 -16.35
C ASP A 575 5.94 -13.67 -16.84
N SER A 576 7.12 -14.15 -16.42
CA SER A 576 8.42 -13.49 -16.71
C SER A 576 8.76 -13.37 -18.19
N ASN A 577 8.20 -14.26 -19.03
CA ASN A 577 8.42 -14.31 -20.48
C ASN A 577 7.45 -13.44 -21.32
N TYR A 578 6.68 -12.55 -20.70
CA TYR A 578 5.72 -11.69 -21.44
C TYR A 578 6.40 -10.86 -22.55
N ARG A 579 7.65 -10.44 -22.33
CA ARG A 579 8.42 -9.64 -23.30
C ARG A 579 8.68 -10.36 -24.62
N GLU A 580 8.70 -11.68 -24.63
CA GLU A 580 8.85 -12.50 -25.84
C GLU A 580 7.56 -12.55 -26.69
N GLN A 581 6.49 -11.96 -26.18
CA GLN A 581 5.16 -12.03 -26.77
C GLN A 581 4.62 -10.64 -27.14
N GLU A 582 5.50 -9.74 -27.58
CA GLU A 582 5.11 -8.40 -28.05
C GLU A 582 4.26 -8.51 -29.31
N VAL A 583 3.21 -7.67 -29.38
CA VAL A 583 2.34 -7.49 -30.54
C VAL A 583 2.41 -6.04 -30.99
N GLU A 584 1.94 -5.75 -32.20
CA GLU A 584 1.92 -4.36 -32.70
C GLU A 584 1.09 -3.47 -31.77
N ALA A 585 1.71 -2.39 -31.26
CA ALA A 585 1.07 -1.54 -30.26
C ALA A 585 0.21 -0.44 -30.90
N ALA A 586 0.80 0.68 -31.32
CA ALA A 586 0.06 1.84 -31.77
C ALA A 586 -0.04 1.93 -33.30
N VAL A 587 -1.27 2.09 -33.81
CA VAL A 587 -1.59 2.26 -35.24
C VAL A 587 -2.47 3.49 -35.46
N ASP A 588 -2.56 3.96 -36.69
CA ASP A 588 -3.37 5.11 -37.12
C ASP A 588 -3.09 6.38 -36.28
N VAL A 589 -1.82 6.60 -35.94
CA VAL A 589 -1.42 7.71 -35.08
C VAL A 589 -1.43 9.02 -35.82
N LYS A 590 -2.03 10.05 -35.23
CA LYS A 590 -2.05 11.42 -35.72
C LYS A 590 -1.63 12.36 -34.59
N VAL A 591 -0.74 13.31 -34.89
CA VAL A 591 -0.27 14.35 -33.97
C VAL A 591 -0.66 15.72 -34.51
N GLU A 592 -1.23 16.56 -33.64
CA GLU A 592 -1.68 17.91 -33.99
C GLU A 592 -1.28 18.90 -32.90
N ILE A 593 -0.93 20.14 -33.34
CA ILE A 593 -0.71 21.25 -32.40
C ILE A 593 -2.08 21.69 -31.87
N GLN A 594 -2.26 21.71 -30.53
CA GLN A 594 -3.50 22.13 -29.90
C GLN A 594 -3.41 23.60 -29.43
N SER A 595 -2.36 23.95 -28.70
CA SER A 595 -2.17 25.30 -28.16
C SER A 595 -0.70 25.57 -27.81
N GLN A 596 -0.37 26.86 -27.57
CA GLN A 596 0.91 27.32 -27.03
C GLN A 596 0.73 28.60 -26.19
N GLY A 597 1.71 28.90 -25.35
CA GLY A 597 1.66 30.07 -24.47
C GLY A 597 2.12 29.76 -23.04
N LEU A 598 1.23 29.84 -22.04
CA LEU A 598 1.52 29.36 -20.67
C LEU A 598 1.72 27.86 -20.63
N GLU A 599 1.16 27.16 -21.61
CA GLU A 599 1.33 25.72 -21.81
C GLU A 599 1.34 25.41 -23.31
N ALA A 600 2.33 24.65 -23.78
CA ALA A 600 2.37 24.09 -25.12
C ALA A 600 1.74 22.68 -25.11
N ILE A 601 0.83 22.38 -26.03
CA ILE A 601 0.06 21.13 -26.06
C ILE A 601 0.08 20.54 -27.47
N LEU A 602 0.51 19.28 -27.56
CA LEU A 602 0.28 18.41 -28.70
C LEU A 602 -0.84 17.43 -28.39
N LYS A 603 -1.76 17.25 -29.32
CA LYS A 603 -2.81 16.21 -29.27
C LYS A 603 -2.40 15.03 -30.13
N VAL A 604 -2.31 13.86 -29.53
CA VAL A 604 -2.03 12.58 -30.19
C VAL A 604 -3.28 11.72 -30.13
N THR A 605 -3.73 11.23 -31.27
CA THR A 605 -4.84 10.26 -31.36
C THR A 605 -4.36 9.01 -32.08
N GLY A 606 -4.88 7.84 -31.71
CA GLY A 606 -4.51 6.58 -32.33
C GLY A 606 -5.30 5.40 -31.80
N ARG A 607 -4.86 4.20 -32.16
CA ARG A 607 -5.42 2.96 -31.66
C ARG A 607 -4.32 2.06 -31.09
N ILE A 608 -4.65 1.36 -30.02
CA ILE A 608 -3.87 0.24 -29.49
C ILE A 608 -4.73 -0.99 -29.71
N SER A 609 -4.40 -1.82 -30.70
CA SER A 609 -5.23 -2.95 -31.12
C SER A 609 -6.68 -2.52 -31.40
N GLU A 610 -7.66 -2.96 -30.57
CA GLU A 610 -9.08 -2.59 -30.71
C GLU A 610 -9.46 -1.31 -29.93
N SER A 611 -8.54 -0.77 -29.13
CA SER A 611 -8.78 0.34 -28.21
C SER A 611 -8.36 1.67 -28.82
N SER A 612 -9.23 2.67 -28.83
CA SER A 612 -8.90 4.03 -29.25
C SER A 612 -8.34 4.85 -28.09
N TYR A 613 -7.33 5.69 -28.35
CA TYR A 613 -6.77 6.58 -27.34
C TYR A 613 -6.61 8.01 -27.84
N THR A 614 -6.64 8.93 -26.88
CA THR A 614 -6.23 10.32 -27.05
C THR A 614 -5.22 10.64 -25.96
N GLN A 615 -4.08 11.23 -26.34
CA GLN A 615 -3.06 11.69 -25.40
C GLN A 615 -2.74 13.15 -25.66
N TYR A 616 -2.69 13.96 -24.60
CA TYR A 616 -2.19 15.33 -24.64
C TYR A 616 -0.78 15.36 -24.07
N ILE A 617 0.20 15.70 -24.90
CA ILE A 617 1.57 15.93 -24.46
C ILE A 617 1.68 17.43 -24.11
N ARG A 618 1.96 17.74 -22.84
CA ARG A 618 1.92 19.10 -22.30
C ARG A 618 3.26 19.53 -21.76
N LEU A 619 3.64 20.76 -22.05
CA LEU A 619 4.81 21.43 -21.51
C LEU A 619 4.39 22.78 -20.94
N ALA A 620 4.40 22.95 -19.64
CA ALA A 620 4.11 24.24 -19.00
C ALA A 620 5.31 25.20 -19.09
N ALA A 621 5.03 26.51 -19.07
CA ALA A 621 6.02 27.58 -19.26
C ALA A 621 7.24 27.52 -18.34
N ASP A 622 7.04 27.12 -17.09
CA ASP A 622 8.07 27.07 -16.06
C ASP A 622 8.25 25.64 -15.49
N SER A 623 8.38 24.66 -16.36
CA SER A 623 8.47 23.23 -15.96
C SER A 623 9.56 22.51 -16.74
N ARG A 624 10.32 21.63 -16.04
CA ARG A 624 11.20 20.63 -16.66
C ARG A 624 10.45 19.33 -17.05
N ARG A 625 9.17 19.28 -16.74
CA ARG A 625 8.33 18.10 -16.83
C ARG A 625 7.54 18.09 -18.13
N LEU A 626 7.66 17.01 -18.90
CA LEU A 626 6.78 16.72 -20.04
C LEU A 626 5.68 15.79 -19.55
N VAL A 627 4.43 16.24 -19.64
CA VAL A 627 3.25 15.54 -19.07
C VAL A 627 2.45 14.87 -20.17
N PHE A 628 1.95 13.66 -19.93
CA PHE A 628 1.17 12.83 -20.86
C PHE A 628 -0.19 12.51 -20.23
N ASP A 629 -1.20 13.33 -20.55
CA ASP A 629 -2.59 13.05 -20.15
C ASP A 629 -3.22 12.11 -21.17
N THR A 630 -3.61 10.94 -20.74
CA THR A 630 -4.08 9.87 -21.62
C THR A 630 -5.49 9.44 -21.26
N GLU A 631 -6.36 9.41 -22.28
CA GLU A 631 -7.67 8.79 -22.26
C GLU A 631 -7.68 7.61 -23.22
N VAL A 632 -8.20 6.46 -22.82
CA VAL A 632 -8.31 5.26 -23.65
C VAL A 632 -9.64 4.55 -23.41
N ASP A 633 -10.33 4.18 -24.48
CA ASP A 633 -11.47 3.26 -24.46
C ASP A 633 -10.95 1.83 -24.61
N TRP A 634 -10.59 1.22 -23.45
CA TRP A 634 -9.88 -0.06 -23.37
C TRP A 634 -10.82 -1.24 -23.62
N LYS A 635 -10.52 -2.08 -24.62
CA LYS A 635 -11.36 -3.19 -25.11
C LYS A 635 -10.62 -4.51 -25.25
N GLU A 636 -9.44 -4.60 -24.70
CA GLU A 636 -8.54 -5.72 -24.87
C GLU A 636 -8.91 -6.93 -23.99
N LEU A 637 -8.40 -8.09 -24.36
CA LEU A 637 -8.42 -9.33 -23.57
C LEU A 637 -7.03 -9.94 -23.56
N HIS A 638 -6.53 -10.29 -22.37
CA HIS A 638 -5.21 -10.86 -22.18
C HIS A 638 -4.10 -10.05 -22.87
N ARG A 639 -4.08 -8.75 -22.58
CA ARG A 639 -3.07 -7.80 -23.04
C ARG A 639 -2.48 -7.04 -21.87
N LEU A 640 -1.18 -6.74 -21.98
CA LEU A 640 -0.44 -5.88 -21.07
C LEU A 640 0.09 -4.70 -21.89
N TRP A 641 -0.29 -3.49 -21.53
CA TRP A 641 0.11 -2.25 -22.18
C TRP A 641 1.10 -1.48 -21.31
N LYS A 642 2.28 -1.19 -21.89
CA LYS A 642 3.35 -0.43 -21.23
C LYS A 642 3.78 0.75 -22.07
N THR A 643 4.40 1.76 -21.42
CA THR A 643 5.13 2.83 -22.08
C THR A 643 6.59 2.83 -21.62
N ALA A 644 7.54 2.97 -22.53
CA ALA A 644 8.97 2.90 -22.25
C ALA A 644 9.65 4.27 -22.38
N PHE A 645 10.61 4.49 -21.47
CA PHE A 645 11.49 5.66 -21.44
C PHE A 645 12.95 5.21 -21.33
N PRO A 646 13.58 4.84 -22.46
CA PRO A 646 15.01 4.54 -22.50
C PRO A 646 15.83 5.84 -22.42
N VAL A 647 16.68 5.95 -21.39
CA VAL A 647 17.40 7.17 -21.06
C VAL A 647 18.92 7.01 -21.14
N GLN A 648 19.65 8.09 -21.37
CA GLN A 648 21.12 8.13 -21.35
C GLN A 648 21.66 8.24 -19.90
N VAL A 649 21.22 7.31 -19.05
CA VAL A 649 21.65 7.20 -17.66
C VAL A 649 22.10 5.76 -17.41
N TYR A 650 23.28 5.56 -16.87
CA TYR A 650 23.74 4.26 -16.42
C TYR A 650 23.51 4.10 -14.91
N ALA A 651 22.67 3.15 -14.53
CA ALA A 651 22.42 2.82 -13.13
C ALA A 651 22.28 1.30 -12.96
N GLU A 652 22.98 0.73 -11.98
CA GLU A 652 22.81 -0.67 -11.60
C GLU A 652 21.46 -0.92 -10.91
N ASN A 653 21.01 0.06 -10.13
CA ASN A 653 19.74 0.03 -9.43
C ASN A 653 18.88 1.22 -9.85
N GLY A 654 17.58 0.99 -9.96
CA GLY A 654 16.60 2.06 -10.07
C GLY A 654 15.98 2.37 -8.72
N ILE A 655 15.52 3.61 -8.56
CA ILE A 655 14.85 4.14 -7.39
C ILE A 655 13.34 4.06 -7.64
N ASN A 656 12.61 3.39 -6.74
CA ASN A 656 11.15 3.34 -6.79
C ASN A 656 10.60 3.93 -5.51
N GLU A 657 9.78 4.97 -5.62
CA GLU A 657 9.10 5.52 -4.46
C GLU A 657 8.18 4.49 -3.81
N MET A 658 8.25 4.41 -2.51
CA MET A 658 7.37 3.66 -1.63
C MET A 658 6.90 4.57 -0.48
N GLN A 659 6.26 3.99 0.53
CA GLN A 659 5.78 4.73 1.69
C GLN A 659 6.92 5.43 2.42
N PHE A 660 6.81 6.73 2.63
CA PHE A 660 7.76 7.56 3.38
C PHE A 660 9.22 7.53 2.88
N GLY A 661 9.43 7.22 1.59
CA GLY A 661 10.76 7.19 1.01
C GLY A 661 10.80 6.41 -0.29
N TYR A 662 11.88 5.67 -0.51
CA TYR A 662 12.04 4.84 -1.71
C TYR A 662 12.84 3.57 -1.40
N VAL A 663 12.75 2.62 -2.30
CA VAL A 663 13.61 1.44 -2.33
C VAL A 663 14.42 1.41 -3.63
N GLU A 664 15.63 0.86 -3.53
CA GLU A 664 16.49 0.62 -4.68
C GLU A 664 16.32 -0.83 -5.13
N ARG A 665 16.06 -1.03 -6.43
CA ARG A 665 15.90 -2.36 -7.02
C ARG A 665 16.75 -2.51 -8.28
N PRO A 666 17.27 -3.72 -8.57
CA PRO A 666 18.17 -3.90 -9.70
C PRO A 666 17.52 -3.55 -11.05
N ALA A 667 18.24 -2.77 -11.86
CA ALA A 667 17.87 -2.48 -13.24
C ALA A 667 18.39 -3.52 -14.24
N HIS A 668 19.03 -4.60 -13.77
CA HIS A 668 19.56 -5.71 -14.55
C HIS A 668 18.96 -7.05 -14.10
N ARG A 669 19.30 -8.15 -14.80
CA ARG A 669 18.77 -9.50 -14.55
C ARG A 669 19.89 -10.53 -14.38
N SER A 670 20.91 -10.22 -13.58
CA SER A 670 22.12 -11.02 -13.45
C SER A 670 21.96 -12.25 -12.56
N LYS A 671 21.20 -12.15 -11.48
CA LYS A 671 20.95 -13.19 -10.49
C LYS A 671 19.47 -13.58 -10.47
N ALA A 672 19.12 -14.71 -9.85
CA ALA A 672 17.73 -15.11 -9.66
C ALA A 672 16.90 -14.03 -8.93
N TYR A 673 17.45 -13.47 -7.86
CA TYR A 673 16.89 -12.31 -7.16
C TYR A 673 16.58 -11.12 -8.08
N ASP A 674 17.49 -10.78 -9.01
CA ASP A 674 17.33 -9.66 -9.94
C ASP A 674 16.29 -9.98 -11.02
N LYS A 675 16.31 -11.22 -11.55
CA LYS A 675 15.33 -11.71 -12.54
C LYS A 675 13.92 -11.69 -12.01
N ASP A 676 13.77 -12.01 -10.75
CA ASP A 676 12.50 -12.08 -10.06
C ASP A 676 11.77 -10.73 -9.98
N ARG A 677 12.53 -9.62 -9.97
CA ARG A 677 12.02 -8.24 -9.90
C ARG A 677 11.76 -7.61 -11.26
N PHE A 678 11.26 -8.38 -12.23
CA PHE A 678 10.97 -7.90 -13.58
C PHE A 678 9.75 -6.96 -13.65
N GLU A 679 8.87 -6.98 -12.64
CA GLU A 679 7.78 -6.04 -12.44
C GLU A 679 7.70 -5.75 -10.94
N VAL A 680 7.68 -4.47 -10.56
CA VAL A 680 7.71 -4.02 -9.16
C VAL A 680 6.68 -2.92 -8.91
N CYS A 681 6.35 -2.71 -7.64
CA CYS A 681 5.47 -1.62 -7.24
C CYS A 681 6.26 -0.30 -7.15
N ASN A 682 5.66 0.78 -7.62
CA ASN A 682 6.07 2.15 -7.35
C ASN A 682 4.85 3.00 -6.99
N HIS A 683 5.06 4.17 -6.37
CA HIS A 683 3.98 5.11 -6.06
C HIS A 683 3.94 6.24 -7.09
N ARG A 684 4.49 7.42 -6.76
CA ARG A 684 4.40 8.62 -7.60
C ARG A 684 5.51 8.74 -8.63
N TYR A 685 6.67 8.10 -8.38
CA TYR A 685 7.80 8.14 -9.31
C TYR A 685 8.68 6.90 -9.27
N SER A 686 9.37 6.69 -10.39
CA SER A 686 10.53 5.81 -10.49
C SER A 686 11.62 6.49 -11.27
N ALA A 687 12.89 6.28 -10.86
CA ALA A 687 14.03 6.99 -11.42
C ALA A 687 15.24 6.09 -11.67
N LEU A 688 16.03 6.49 -12.64
CA LEU A 688 17.40 6.04 -12.84
C LEU A 688 18.34 7.23 -12.61
N CYS A 689 19.37 7.05 -11.81
CA CYS A 689 20.29 8.10 -11.44
C CYS A 689 21.69 7.52 -11.28
N ASP A 690 22.68 8.17 -11.85
CA ASP A 690 24.08 8.00 -11.48
C ASP A 690 24.55 9.12 -10.54
N GLY A 691 25.81 9.26 -10.27
CA GLY A 691 26.31 10.32 -9.38
C GLY A 691 26.28 11.73 -9.98
N SER A 692 25.95 11.88 -11.27
CA SER A 692 26.07 13.15 -12.02
C SER A 692 24.77 13.66 -12.62
N HIS A 693 23.82 12.80 -12.92
CA HIS A 693 22.53 13.15 -13.51
C HIS A 693 21.50 12.01 -13.38
N GLY A 694 20.24 12.30 -13.60
CA GLY A 694 19.17 11.31 -13.53
C GLY A 694 17.94 11.69 -14.33
N ALA A 695 17.07 10.68 -14.51
CA ALA A 695 15.78 10.83 -15.14
C ALA A 695 14.72 10.02 -14.42
N ALA A 696 13.46 10.49 -14.46
CA ALA A 696 12.36 9.84 -13.78
C ALA A 696 11.07 9.84 -14.61
N VAL A 697 10.28 8.79 -14.41
CA VAL A 697 8.88 8.71 -14.80
C VAL A 697 8.03 8.91 -13.56
N LEU A 698 7.07 9.83 -13.65
CA LEU A 698 6.09 10.16 -12.60
C LEU A 698 4.72 9.65 -13.03
N ASN A 699 3.82 9.38 -12.07
CA ASN A 699 2.45 8.96 -12.39
C ASN A 699 1.43 9.36 -11.31
N ASP A 700 0.15 9.38 -11.69
CA ASP A 700 -0.97 9.72 -10.80
C ASP A 700 -1.69 8.50 -10.21
N CYS A 701 -1.52 7.29 -10.78
CA CYS A 701 -2.28 6.10 -10.37
C CYS A 701 -1.72 4.76 -10.89
N LYS A 702 -0.52 4.73 -11.44
CA LYS A 702 0.09 3.53 -12.04
C LYS A 702 1.17 2.97 -11.12
N TYR A 703 0.91 1.79 -10.54
CA TYR A 703 1.82 1.20 -9.56
C TYR A 703 2.80 0.18 -10.15
N GLY A 704 2.46 -0.47 -11.27
CA GLY A 704 3.34 -1.44 -11.93
C GLY A 704 4.39 -0.75 -12.79
N ILE A 705 5.66 -1.13 -12.60
CA ILE A 705 6.79 -0.66 -13.40
C ILE A 705 7.84 -1.74 -13.53
N SER A 706 8.56 -1.76 -14.64
CA SER A 706 9.80 -2.50 -14.78
C SER A 706 10.96 -1.59 -15.15
N MET A 707 12.13 -1.93 -14.65
CA MET A 707 13.38 -1.31 -15.03
C MET A 707 14.21 -2.36 -15.75
N ASN A 708 14.71 -2.03 -16.93
CA ASN A 708 15.47 -2.94 -17.77
C ASN A 708 16.66 -2.23 -18.41
N GLY A 709 17.84 -2.34 -17.79
CA GLY A 709 19.01 -1.56 -18.15
C GLY A 709 18.75 -0.07 -17.92
N ASN A 710 18.79 0.70 -18.99
CA ASN A 710 18.55 2.14 -18.97
C ASN A 710 17.10 2.54 -19.28
N SER A 711 16.15 1.60 -19.30
CA SER A 711 14.75 1.89 -19.63
C SER A 711 13.86 1.81 -18.39
N LEU A 712 13.05 2.85 -18.18
CA LEU A 712 11.91 2.89 -17.25
C LEU A 712 10.65 2.55 -18.04
N GLU A 713 9.96 1.47 -17.67
CA GLU A 713 8.79 0.97 -18.41
C GLU A 713 7.57 0.90 -17.51
N LEU A 714 6.76 1.97 -17.54
CA LEU A 714 5.54 2.08 -16.74
C LEU A 714 4.43 1.20 -17.33
N THR A 715 3.78 0.40 -16.49
CA THR A 715 2.63 -0.41 -16.89
C THR A 715 1.35 0.42 -16.81
N LEU A 716 0.70 0.60 -17.95
CA LEU A 716 -0.47 1.46 -18.07
C LEU A 716 -1.78 0.70 -17.78
N LEU A 717 -2.00 -0.43 -18.45
CA LEU A 717 -3.20 -1.26 -18.28
C LEU A 717 -2.88 -2.73 -18.56
N ARG A 718 -3.72 -3.60 -18.02
CA ARG A 718 -3.80 -5.01 -18.40
C ARG A 718 -5.27 -5.42 -18.56
N ALA A 719 -5.53 -6.63 -19.04
CA ALA A 719 -6.88 -7.12 -19.32
C ALA A 719 -7.03 -8.58 -18.92
N PRO A 720 -6.96 -8.94 -17.63
CA PRO A 720 -7.25 -10.29 -17.17
C PRO A 720 -8.74 -10.61 -17.36
N SER A 721 -9.09 -11.89 -17.38
CA SER A 721 -10.45 -12.38 -17.55
C SER A 721 -10.95 -13.27 -16.40
N ALA A 722 -10.20 -13.40 -15.32
CA ALA A 722 -10.60 -14.13 -14.10
C ALA A 722 -9.95 -13.52 -12.86
N PRO A 723 -10.70 -13.35 -11.75
CA PRO A 723 -12.11 -13.73 -11.51
C PRO A 723 -13.15 -12.85 -12.23
N GLU A 724 -12.80 -11.64 -12.67
CA GLU A 724 -13.67 -10.79 -13.48
C GLU A 724 -13.39 -10.98 -14.97
N MET A 725 -14.43 -11.32 -15.74
CA MET A 725 -14.29 -11.68 -17.15
C MET A 725 -13.94 -10.50 -18.08
N ARG A 726 -14.16 -9.28 -17.64
CA ARG A 726 -13.92 -8.04 -18.41
C ARG A 726 -13.25 -6.97 -17.55
N ALA A 727 -12.34 -7.40 -16.71
CA ALA A 727 -11.56 -6.51 -15.89
C ALA A 727 -10.90 -5.41 -16.74
N ASP A 728 -11.03 -4.18 -16.30
CA ASP A 728 -10.50 -2.97 -16.95
C ASP A 728 -11.11 -2.62 -18.34
N ASN A 729 -12.06 -3.38 -18.91
CA ASN A 729 -12.70 -3.02 -20.18
C ASN A 729 -13.69 -1.85 -20.01
N ARG A 730 -13.13 -0.63 -20.05
CA ARG A 730 -13.86 0.63 -19.87
C ARG A 730 -13.00 1.81 -20.34
N VAL A 731 -13.56 3.01 -20.29
CA VAL A 731 -12.77 4.23 -20.49
C VAL A 731 -11.90 4.49 -19.28
N HIS A 732 -10.60 4.68 -19.50
CA HIS A 732 -9.62 5.07 -18.50
C HIS A 732 -9.02 6.43 -18.81
N GLN A 733 -8.76 7.22 -17.79
CA GLN A 733 -8.03 8.47 -17.82
C GLN A 733 -6.91 8.42 -16.78
N PHE A 734 -5.70 8.71 -17.17
CA PHE A 734 -4.54 8.73 -16.28
C PHE A 734 -3.45 9.67 -16.82
N THR A 735 -2.63 10.16 -15.91
CA THR A 735 -1.53 11.06 -16.21
C THR A 735 -0.21 10.44 -15.77
N TYR A 736 0.80 10.53 -16.62
CA TYR A 736 2.18 10.29 -16.26
C TYR A 736 3.06 11.39 -16.85
N ALA A 737 4.30 11.49 -16.38
CA ALA A 737 5.22 12.52 -16.83
C ALA A 737 6.65 12.01 -16.87
N PHE A 738 7.48 12.67 -17.67
CA PHE A 738 8.92 12.48 -17.71
C PHE A 738 9.64 13.75 -17.28
N THR A 739 10.69 13.60 -16.47
CA THR A 739 11.57 14.69 -16.03
C THR A 739 13.02 14.21 -15.94
N ALA A 740 13.96 15.14 -15.98
CA ALA A 740 15.38 14.88 -15.84
C ALA A 740 16.08 16.01 -15.06
N TRP A 741 17.26 15.70 -14.52
CA TRP A 741 18.03 16.66 -13.69
C TRP A 741 19.53 16.41 -13.78
N GLU A 742 20.33 17.42 -13.42
CA GLU A 742 21.76 17.34 -13.16
C GLU A 742 22.03 17.12 -11.67
N GLY A 743 23.13 16.46 -11.33
CA GLY A 743 23.49 16.10 -9.96
C GLY A 743 22.96 14.75 -9.49
N SER A 744 23.18 14.46 -8.22
CA SER A 744 22.73 13.22 -7.58
C SER A 744 21.21 13.23 -7.30
N PHE A 745 20.68 12.11 -6.83
CA PHE A 745 19.25 12.03 -6.43
C PHE A 745 18.93 12.96 -5.25
N THR A 746 19.89 13.25 -4.37
CA THR A 746 19.68 14.19 -3.26
C THR A 746 19.50 15.64 -3.73
N ASP A 747 20.02 15.98 -4.91
CA ASP A 747 19.96 17.34 -5.48
C ASP A 747 18.69 17.57 -6.32
N CYS A 748 17.95 16.52 -6.68
CA CYS A 748 16.78 16.61 -7.55
C CYS A 748 15.52 17.05 -6.82
N ASP A 749 14.52 17.49 -7.57
CA ASP A 749 13.19 17.88 -7.09
C ASP A 749 12.09 16.83 -7.45
N VAL A 750 12.48 15.62 -7.84
CA VAL A 750 11.57 14.56 -8.30
C VAL A 750 10.49 14.24 -7.28
N VAL A 751 10.82 14.20 -5.98
CA VAL A 751 9.84 13.99 -4.90
C VAL A 751 8.76 15.06 -4.94
N ARG A 752 9.15 16.34 -5.03
CA ARG A 752 8.21 17.48 -5.11
C ARG A 752 7.38 17.41 -6.38
N GLN A 753 8.00 17.13 -7.53
CA GLN A 753 7.29 16.99 -8.80
C GLN A 753 6.28 15.83 -8.78
N GLY A 754 6.59 14.72 -8.09
CA GLY A 754 5.66 13.62 -7.85
C GLY A 754 4.44 14.03 -7.05
N TYR A 755 4.63 14.85 -5.99
CA TYR A 755 3.52 15.43 -5.24
C TYR A 755 2.70 16.42 -6.08
N GLU A 756 3.33 17.31 -6.80
CA GLU A 756 2.64 18.30 -7.66
C GLU A 756 1.76 17.66 -8.72
N LEU A 757 2.22 16.56 -9.33
CA LEU A 757 1.44 15.81 -10.32
C LEU A 757 0.17 15.18 -9.70
N ASN A 758 0.25 14.77 -8.44
CA ASN A 758 -0.82 14.05 -7.74
C ASN A 758 -1.76 14.97 -6.94
N VAL A 759 -1.30 16.17 -6.56
CA VAL A 759 -2.03 17.12 -5.71
C VAL A 759 -2.17 18.45 -6.45
N PRO A 760 -3.16 18.59 -7.33
CA PRO A 760 -3.43 19.86 -8.02
C PRO A 760 -3.80 20.97 -7.00
N ALA A 761 -3.53 22.22 -7.35
CA ALA A 761 -3.97 23.36 -6.53
C ALA A 761 -5.51 23.43 -6.54
N LEU A 762 -6.11 23.66 -5.37
CA LEU A 762 -7.56 23.76 -5.21
C LEU A 762 -7.98 25.23 -5.40
N THR A 763 -8.96 25.47 -6.27
CA THR A 763 -9.54 26.81 -6.48
C THR A 763 -10.94 26.90 -5.88
N MET A 764 -11.21 27.95 -5.12
CA MET A 764 -12.52 28.18 -4.50
C MET A 764 -12.95 29.64 -4.62
N PRO A 765 -14.26 29.94 -4.83
CA PRO A 765 -14.78 31.29 -4.85
C PRO A 765 -14.68 31.94 -3.44
N GLY A 766 -14.35 33.21 -3.38
CA GLY A 766 -14.15 33.99 -2.17
C GLY A 766 -12.69 34.43 -1.98
N ALA A 767 -12.47 35.37 -1.09
CA ALA A 767 -11.14 35.87 -0.75
C ALA A 767 -10.74 35.54 0.69
N CYS A 768 -9.44 35.44 0.94
CA CYS A 768 -8.84 35.48 2.27
C CYS A 768 -7.51 36.23 2.21
N GLU A 769 -7.00 36.62 3.36
CA GLU A 769 -5.59 37.06 3.43
C GLU A 769 -4.67 35.92 3.00
N SER A 770 -3.61 36.22 2.26
CA SER A 770 -2.60 35.22 1.91
C SER A 770 -1.90 34.72 3.17
N PHE A 771 -1.75 33.41 3.29
CA PHE A 771 -1.16 32.75 4.45
C PHE A 771 -0.29 31.56 4.07
N SER A 772 0.56 31.13 5.01
CA SER A 772 1.29 29.86 5.01
C SER A 772 1.17 29.24 6.40
N LEU A 773 0.50 28.10 6.54
CA LEU A 773 0.31 27.43 7.84
C LEU A 773 1.58 26.76 8.35
N ALA A 774 2.39 26.26 7.43
CA ALA A 774 3.65 25.60 7.76
C ALA A 774 4.67 25.75 6.63
N SER A 775 5.93 25.85 7.00
CA SER A 775 7.06 25.85 6.05
C SER A 775 8.25 25.07 6.60
N ILE A 776 9.06 24.52 5.71
CA ILE A 776 10.21 23.69 6.04
C ILE A 776 11.40 24.17 5.21
N ASP A 777 12.55 24.42 5.88
CA ASP A 777 13.75 24.96 5.23
C ASP A 777 14.57 23.92 4.46
N LYS A 778 14.23 22.63 4.55
CA LYS A 778 14.91 21.52 3.88
C LYS A 778 14.01 20.82 2.85
N GLU A 779 14.53 20.67 1.66
CA GLU A 779 13.78 20.09 0.52
C GLU A 779 13.48 18.60 0.65
N ASN A 780 14.29 17.88 1.41
CA ASN A 780 14.13 16.46 1.66
C ASN A 780 13.19 16.12 2.81
N ILE A 781 12.69 17.14 3.53
CA ILE A 781 11.66 16.91 4.57
C ILE A 781 10.29 17.27 4.02
N ILE A 782 9.38 16.33 4.10
CA ILE A 782 8.00 16.44 3.62
C ILE A 782 7.05 16.40 4.82
N LEU A 783 6.18 17.37 4.95
CA LEU A 783 4.99 17.30 5.79
C LEU A 783 3.91 16.53 5.01
N ASP A 784 3.82 15.25 5.29
CA ASP A 784 2.84 14.38 4.65
C ASP A 784 1.42 14.66 5.13
N THR A 785 1.25 14.78 6.45
CA THR A 785 -0.06 14.88 7.10
C THR A 785 -0.09 16.03 8.10
N MET A 786 -1.16 16.86 8.02
CA MET A 786 -1.60 17.79 9.05
C MET A 786 -3.08 17.49 9.33
N LYS A 787 -3.41 17.14 10.56
CA LYS A 787 -4.76 16.64 10.90
C LYS A 787 -5.16 16.97 12.34
N PRO A 788 -6.45 17.02 12.66
CA PRO A 788 -6.91 17.00 14.06
C PRO A 788 -6.51 15.68 14.75
N ALA A 789 -6.20 15.74 16.05
CA ALA A 789 -5.87 14.55 16.83
C ALA A 789 -7.06 13.57 16.90
N GLU A 790 -6.77 12.26 16.90
CA GLU A 790 -7.77 11.18 16.92
C GLU A 790 -8.60 11.13 18.21
N ASP A 791 -8.13 11.70 19.29
CA ASP A 791 -8.80 11.71 20.60
C ASP A 791 -9.86 12.79 20.73
N GLY A 792 -10.07 13.61 19.69
CA GLY A 792 -11.05 14.70 19.69
C GLY A 792 -10.69 15.90 20.59
N SER A 793 -9.45 15.97 21.08
CA SER A 793 -8.96 17.06 21.93
C SER A 793 -8.93 18.45 21.25
N GLY A 794 -8.97 18.49 19.90
CA GLY A 794 -8.74 19.70 19.13
C GLY A 794 -7.25 20.03 18.88
N ASP A 795 -6.34 19.22 19.40
CA ASP A 795 -4.91 19.31 19.08
C ASP A 795 -4.66 18.99 17.60
N ILE A 796 -3.53 19.44 17.07
CA ILE A 796 -3.13 19.21 15.68
C ILE A 796 -1.95 18.26 15.64
N ILE A 797 -2.02 17.26 14.76
CA ILE A 797 -0.96 16.32 14.49
C ILE A 797 -0.28 16.67 13.17
N LEU A 798 1.04 16.71 13.22
CA LEU A 798 1.91 16.79 12.04
C LEU A 798 2.67 15.49 11.90
N ARG A 799 2.70 14.94 10.68
CA ARG A 799 3.56 13.80 10.35
C ARG A 799 4.51 14.20 9.23
N LEU A 800 5.82 14.16 9.57
CA LEU A 800 6.90 14.56 8.67
C LEU A 800 7.80 13.37 8.41
N TYR A 801 8.43 13.34 7.24
CA TYR A 801 9.43 12.32 6.94
C TYR A 801 10.58 12.85 6.07
N GLU A 802 11.76 12.21 6.22
CA GLU A 802 12.91 12.43 5.35
C GLU A 802 12.79 11.54 4.11
N SER A 803 12.85 12.13 2.90
CA SER A 803 12.45 11.50 1.65
C SER A 803 13.58 11.04 0.72
N LYS A 804 14.84 11.40 1.02
CA LYS A 804 15.98 11.23 0.10
C LYS A 804 17.15 10.41 0.65
N LYS A 805 16.95 9.66 1.75
CA LYS A 805 17.99 8.84 2.42
C LYS A 805 19.17 9.71 2.93
N ALA A 806 18.91 10.94 3.33
CA ALA A 806 19.93 11.93 3.72
C ALA A 806 19.58 12.58 5.06
N ALA A 807 20.29 12.20 6.11
CA ALA A 807 20.08 12.76 7.44
C ALA A 807 20.27 14.28 7.43
N VAL A 808 19.39 15.03 8.13
CA VAL A 808 19.40 16.48 8.12
C VAL A 808 18.77 17.05 9.39
N THR A 809 19.24 18.23 9.81
CA THR A 809 18.53 19.07 10.77
C THR A 809 17.66 20.05 9.99
N ALA A 810 16.36 20.04 10.20
CA ALA A 810 15.39 20.91 9.54
C ALA A 810 14.74 21.87 10.52
N ARG A 811 14.50 23.10 10.07
CA ARG A 811 13.60 24.04 10.73
C ARG A 811 12.20 23.86 10.18
N VAL A 812 11.29 23.48 11.06
CA VAL A 812 9.84 23.36 10.78
C VAL A 812 9.15 24.55 11.43
N HIS A 813 8.61 25.44 10.63
CA HIS A 813 7.83 26.59 11.09
C HIS A 813 6.34 26.30 10.98
N VAL A 814 5.57 26.66 12.01
CA VAL A 814 4.11 26.54 12.02
C VAL A 814 3.50 27.86 12.51
N GLU A 815 2.64 28.46 11.69
CA GLU A 815 1.92 29.72 11.96
C GLU A 815 0.66 29.44 12.82
N LEU A 816 0.85 28.96 14.06
CA LEU A 816 -0.20 28.70 15.02
C LEU A 816 0.21 29.29 16.37
N GLU A 817 -0.36 30.45 16.69
CA GLU A 817 -0.05 31.16 17.94
C GLU A 817 -0.48 30.38 19.19
N GLY A 818 0.34 30.43 20.23
CA GLY A 818 0.02 29.91 21.55
C GLY A 818 0.02 28.39 21.65
N CYS A 819 0.63 27.66 20.70
CA CYS A 819 0.78 26.21 20.76
C CYS A 819 2.08 25.80 21.45
N ARG A 820 2.06 24.63 22.12
CA ARG A 820 3.25 23.87 22.55
C ARG A 820 3.38 22.61 21.69
N ALA A 821 4.59 22.25 21.35
CA ALA A 821 4.87 21.08 20.52
C ALA A 821 5.36 19.89 21.38
N TYR A 822 4.93 18.70 21.00
CA TYR A 822 5.33 17.44 21.64
C TYR A 822 5.68 16.41 20.56
N LEU A 823 6.79 15.71 20.73
CA LEU A 823 7.07 14.52 19.95
C LEU A 823 6.17 13.38 20.44
N CYS A 824 5.62 12.64 19.49
CA CYS A 824 4.69 11.54 19.73
C CYS A 824 5.14 10.27 19.02
N ASP A 825 4.60 9.12 19.47
CA ASP A 825 4.56 7.92 18.65
C ASP A 825 3.56 8.09 17.49
N MET A 826 3.49 7.11 16.59
CA MET A 826 2.58 7.18 15.43
C MET A 826 1.10 7.01 15.82
N LEU A 827 0.81 6.55 17.06
CA LEU A 827 -0.53 6.49 17.65
C LEU A 827 -0.91 7.80 18.38
N GLU A 828 -0.12 8.89 18.21
CA GLU A 828 -0.32 10.22 18.77
C GLU A 828 -0.13 10.34 20.28
N ASN A 829 0.44 9.30 20.94
CA ASN A 829 0.77 9.37 22.36
C ASN A 829 2.01 10.23 22.58
N VAL A 830 1.90 11.24 23.46
CA VAL A 830 3.00 12.15 23.79
C VAL A 830 4.16 11.38 24.43
N GLN A 831 5.37 11.62 23.93
CA GLN A 831 6.62 11.05 24.45
C GLN A 831 7.46 12.11 25.16
N GLU A 832 7.72 13.25 24.53
CA GLU A 832 8.52 14.31 25.09
C GLU A 832 8.09 15.68 24.57
N GLU A 833 8.36 16.75 25.30
CA GLU A 833 8.12 18.13 24.86
C GLU A 833 9.20 18.55 23.85
N ALA A 834 8.80 19.08 22.70
CA ALA A 834 9.70 19.66 21.72
C ALA A 834 9.87 21.15 21.95
N VAL A 835 11.09 21.62 21.79
CA VAL A 835 11.38 23.06 21.90
C VAL A 835 10.77 23.80 20.69
N MET A 836 9.87 24.72 20.95
CA MET A 836 9.24 25.57 19.95
C MET A 836 9.39 27.03 20.32
N GLU A 837 10.03 27.84 19.47
CA GLU A 837 10.25 29.30 19.69
C GLU A 837 9.69 30.08 18.49
N ASN A 838 8.72 30.94 18.73
CA ASN A 838 8.08 31.78 17.70
C ASN A 838 7.56 30.96 16.49
N GLY A 839 6.99 29.78 16.75
CA GLY A 839 6.52 28.87 15.71
C GLY A 839 7.58 27.94 15.10
N ASP A 840 8.87 28.16 15.38
CA ASP A 840 9.99 27.37 14.86
C ASP A 840 10.31 26.18 15.76
N MET A 841 10.44 25.01 15.17
CA MET A 841 10.99 23.80 15.76
C MET A 841 12.23 23.36 14.99
N LEU A 842 13.34 23.13 15.68
CA LEU A 842 14.54 22.55 15.07
C LEU A 842 14.53 21.04 15.32
N MET A 843 14.49 20.25 14.25
CA MET A 843 14.30 18.81 14.31
C MET A 843 15.38 18.06 13.53
N ASP A 844 16.03 17.11 14.16
CA ASP A 844 16.98 16.22 13.50
C ASP A 844 16.24 15.01 12.89
N PHE A 845 16.52 14.70 11.64
CA PHE A 845 15.99 13.53 10.93
C PHE A 845 17.12 12.61 10.51
N ARG A 846 16.97 11.31 10.79
CA ARG A 846 17.77 10.27 10.16
C ARG A 846 17.23 9.97 8.75
N ALA A 847 17.99 9.20 7.97
CA ALA A 847 17.54 8.74 6.66
C ALA A 847 16.20 8.00 6.77
N PHE A 848 15.20 8.41 5.99
CA PHE A 848 13.84 7.89 5.93
C PHE A 848 13.06 7.91 7.26
N GLU A 849 13.50 8.69 8.23
CA GLU A 849 12.80 8.78 9.52
C GLU A 849 11.48 9.51 9.40
N VAL A 850 10.45 8.94 10.01
CA VAL A 850 9.13 9.54 10.19
C VAL A 850 9.01 10.07 11.60
N LYS A 851 8.59 11.33 11.74
CA LYS A 851 8.31 11.98 13.03
C LYS A 851 6.86 12.43 13.12
N THR A 852 6.27 12.22 14.27
CA THR A 852 4.93 12.70 14.61
C THR A 852 5.06 13.79 15.68
N VAL A 853 4.47 14.95 15.41
CA VAL A 853 4.42 16.09 16.33
C VAL A 853 2.97 16.39 16.65
N ARG A 854 2.69 16.60 17.93
CA ARG A 854 1.39 17.05 18.43
C ARG A 854 1.50 18.49 18.91
N LEU A 855 0.71 19.36 18.34
CA LEU A 855 0.59 20.76 18.72
C LEU A 855 -0.60 20.93 19.64
N LYS A 856 -0.36 21.27 20.90
CA LYS A 856 -1.39 21.56 21.91
C LYS A 856 -1.57 23.04 22.08
N ARG A 857 -2.80 23.54 22.09
CA ARG A 857 -3.07 24.95 22.38
C ARG A 857 -2.80 25.25 23.86
N ALA A 858 -2.09 26.35 24.13
CA ALA A 858 -1.87 26.80 25.49
C ALA A 858 -3.19 27.37 26.06
N GLY A 859 -3.80 26.68 27.01
CA GLY A 859 -4.97 27.19 27.72
C GLY A 859 -6.17 26.26 27.87
N GLU A 860 -6.09 25.03 27.41
CA GLU A 860 -7.10 23.99 27.70
C GLU A 860 -6.57 22.89 28.58
#